data_9aa9cf2d525c81d73454fb1119ef8cdd
#
_entry.id   9aa9cf2d525c81d73454fb1119ef8cdd
#
_cell.length_a   1.000
_cell.length_b   1.000
_cell.length_c   1.000
_cell.angle_alpha   90.00
_cell.angle_beta   90.00
_cell.angle_gamma   90.00
#
_symmetry.space_group_name_H-M   'P 1'
#
loop_
_entity.id
_entity.type
_entity.pdbx_description
1 polymer ?
#
loop_
_entity_poly.entity_id
_entity_poly.type
_entity_poly.pdbx_seq_one_letter_code
_entity_poly.pdbx_strand_id
1 'polypeptide(L)'
;MAELAACRGALSDASAGAVAAVITGAPGIGKTSLWRAVASSWPARVVVLRTTGVPSGQAAFANLADLLDPVVGRMLPRLPAPQASALRAALGLAVAEGPLGEALLERAAVGVLEGLARDGVVVAVDDEQWADADTGRLLEAAAVRLGDAPVRWLVAVRSGHADRGLARALEHELGARVTRVDLIGLDDAALSELILDRFPGRWSSGVLRQVVSLAAGSPYAALELARQTMARGGHDGAAVHLPSTLSGSLRGRLGWLGPQTLAVVQAAALAGTPTRGLLRAIAGGRTDALVDEALAAGVLEAVPPDPVLRFSHPLLRETAEAMLSGPARRRLHRVIAAALDDPDEAAWHLACGADEPDEALARRVEQAGQNAAVRGAAVRAVALAKLAVALTPDPGSLDAWRRRLGWLERLWAAGEFDQVRRLGEKWAMDVPLSLRGRLTAIRADGETDAESSCSLLAEAFEDLAGRDPARAARVGTQLCITLGILGRLDEARCRTAVVVAQARAAGDPVVVRGALAVDGFVAAMAGEAGAGDRLREAARLPGFTDTPFPYDAPETFLAEWYLWRGELDPARNLLDAVIAVAERHGSDESAAETRLHLIEVEWRAGNWDAAAAYAAAFVRWWRETGEAQLGITAYAVSLIEAGRGGIEHAREVAATGLQQAEARRDWMYAAKCRWVLGLLELSADDPAAALRWLEPVADMLQAGAIGEPGLCPFTPDLIEAWAATGQLDRAAGRLAWLQDAARRLDHPWARISSGRAQAALLLGHRDPAAAAAAAAAVIPEARQRRLPFELGRCLLVLGTAQRKDRQRRDAAASLDEAIAVFGGLGAVRWQALAAAQRARLAPGSDHVLTVAERRIADLVAAGHTNPEIAAALYLSVKTVEANLTRIYRKLGLRGRVDLVRRSLG
;
A
#
# COMPACT_ATOMS: atom_id res chain seq x y z
N MET A 1 0.90 -20.02 36.58
CA MET A 1 -0.29 -19.21 36.96
C MET A 1 -0.09 -17.73 36.67
N ALA A 2 1.11 -17.21 36.89
CA ALA A 2 1.45 -15.82 36.56
C ALA A 2 1.33 -15.52 35.05
N GLU A 3 1.85 -16.41 34.22
CA GLU A 3 1.81 -16.32 32.76
C GLU A 3 0.38 -16.35 32.21
N LEU A 4 -0.48 -17.20 32.79
CA LEU A 4 -1.90 -17.23 32.43
C LEU A 4 -2.61 -15.92 32.78
N ALA A 5 -2.30 -15.35 33.95
CA ALA A 5 -2.85 -14.07 34.36
C ALA A 5 -2.33 -12.93 33.49
N ALA A 6 -1.05 -12.96 33.10
CA ALA A 6 -0.43 -11.97 32.19
C ALA A 6 -1.11 -11.99 30.80
N CYS A 7 -1.27 -13.18 30.19
CA CYS A 7 -1.97 -13.31 28.90
C CYS A 7 -3.43 -12.83 28.98
N ARG A 8 -4.16 -13.19 30.04
CA ARG A 8 -5.55 -12.75 30.23
C ARG A 8 -5.65 -11.25 30.46
N GLY A 9 -4.73 -10.68 31.24
CA GLY A 9 -4.66 -9.24 31.49
C GLY A 9 -4.42 -8.48 30.20
N ALA A 10 -3.44 -8.92 29.40
CA ALA A 10 -3.11 -8.32 28.12
C ALA A 10 -4.28 -8.29 27.13
N LEU A 11 -5.09 -9.35 27.13
CA LEU A 11 -6.23 -9.50 26.22
C LEU A 11 -7.56 -9.00 26.79
N SER A 12 -7.59 -8.48 28.02
CA SER A 12 -8.86 -8.13 28.72
C SER A 12 -9.55 -6.92 28.10
N ASP A 13 -8.80 -5.91 27.68
CA ASP A 13 -9.35 -4.66 27.15
C ASP A 13 -8.78 -4.36 25.74
N ALA A 14 -9.65 -4.47 24.76
CA ALA A 14 -9.41 -4.10 23.37
C ALA A 14 -10.24 -2.89 22.93
N SER A 15 -10.78 -2.11 23.86
CA SER A 15 -11.65 -0.96 23.55
C SER A 15 -10.92 0.17 22.81
N ALA A 16 -9.60 0.28 22.98
CA ALA A 16 -8.76 1.27 22.32
C ALA A 16 -8.08 0.75 21.04
N GLY A 17 -8.48 -0.41 20.53
CA GLY A 17 -7.92 -1.07 19.36
C GLY A 17 -7.43 -2.49 19.62
N ALA A 18 -6.72 -3.08 18.69
CA ALA A 18 -6.20 -4.43 18.80
C ALA A 18 -5.18 -4.58 19.95
N VAL A 19 -5.20 -5.73 20.60
CA VAL A 19 -4.24 -6.13 21.63
C VAL A 19 -3.70 -7.53 21.36
N ALA A 20 -2.48 -7.83 21.80
CA ALA A 20 -1.88 -9.11 21.55
C ALA A 20 -1.18 -9.70 22.78
N ALA A 21 -1.22 -11.04 22.88
CA ALA A 21 -0.37 -11.83 23.76
C ALA A 21 0.45 -12.81 22.91
N VAL A 22 1.77 -12.68 22.92
CA VAL A 22 2.72 -13.53 22.20
C VAL A 22 3.44 -14.43 23.19
N ILE A 23 3.19 -15.74 23.10
CA ILE A 23 3.79 -16.75 23.96
C ILE A 23 5.01 -17.34 23.25
N THR A 24 6.20 -17.17 23.82
CA THR A 24 7.43 -17.73 23.26
C THR A 24 8.03 -18.76 24.20
N GLY A 25 8.89 -19.62 23.67
CA GLY A 25 9.61 -20.61 24.49
C GLY A 25 10.13 -21.78 23.67
N ALA A 26 10.97 -22.60 24.29
CA ALA A 26 11.57 -23.80 23.69
C ALA A 26 10.49 -24.86 23.33
N PRO A 27 10.79 -25.82 22.44
CA PRO A 27 9.92 -26.94 22.16
C PRO A 27 9.62 -27.74 23.43
N GLY A 28 8.34 -28.10 23.64
CA GLY A 28 7.92 -28.92 24.81
C GLY A 28 7.85 -28.17 26.13
N ILE A 29 8.03 -26.85 26.16
CA ILE A 29 8.04 -26.03 27.41
C ILE A 29 6.63 -25.75 27.96
N GLY A 30 5.57 -26.05 27.21
CA GLY A 30 4.18 -25.86 27.66
C GLY A 30 3.42 -24.73 26.97
N LYS A 31 3.93 -24.13 25.85
CA LYS A 31 3.26 -23.08 25.09
C LYS A 31 1.83 -23.42 24.72
N THR A 32 1.61 -24.55 24.06
CA THR A 32 0.29 -25.04 23.66
C THR A 32 -0.66 -25.22 24.84
N SER A 33 -0.15 -25.65 26.02
CA SER A 33 -0.95 -25.79 27.24
C SER A 33 -1.43 -24.44 27.76
N LEU A 34 -0.55 -23.44 27.82
CA LEU A 34 -0.90 -22.09 28.19
C LEU A 34 -1.84 -21.46 27.18
N TRP A 35 -1.53 -21.57 25.89
CA TRP A 35 -2.36 -21.08 24.80
C TRP A 35 -3.79 -21.66 24.85
N ARG A 36 -3.95 -22.97 25.05
CA ARG A 36 -5.26 -23.62 25.21
C ARG A 36 -6.01 -23.10 26.42
N ALA A 37 -5.35 -22.91 27.54
CA ALA A 37 -5.94 -22.41 28.76
C ALA A 37 -6.45 -20.96 28.60
N VAL A 38 -5.71 -20.10 27.88
CA VAL A 38 -6.13 -18.75 27.53
C VAL A 38 -7.28 -18.80 26.52
N ALA A 39 -7.13 -19.53 25.43
CA ALA A 39 -8.13 -19.62 24.35
C ALA A 39 -9.46 -20.20 24.80
N SER A 40 -9.49 -21.02 25.87
CA SER A 40 -10.70 -21.62 26.42
C SER A 40 -11.36 -20.83 27.56
N SER A 41 -10.77 -19.69 27.95
CA SER A 41 -11.22 -18.90 29.11
C SER A 41 -12.25 -17.81 28.79
N TRP A 42 -12.67 -17.68 27.52
CA TRP A 42 -13.54 -16.61 27.07
C TRP A 42 -15.05 -16.92 27.27
N PRO A 43 -15.87 -15.89 27.57
CA PRO A 43 -17.32 -16.04 27.63
C PRO A 43 -17.90 -16.48 26.28
N ALA A 44 -19.02 -17.20 26.27
CA ALA A 44 -19.68 -17.69 25.07
C ALA A 44 -20.06 -16.62 24.03
N ARG A 45 -20.16 -15.36 24.44
CA ARG A 45 -20.40 -14.22 23.53
C ARG A 45 -19.17 -13.83 22.68
N VAL A 46 -17.96 -14.21 23.08
CA VAL A 46 -16.72 -13.89 22.36
C VAL A 46 -16.43 -15.01 21.39
N VAL A 47 -16.23 -14.65 20.12
CA VAL A 47 -15.87 -15.63 19.08
C VAL A 47 -14.38 -15.92 19.20
N VAL A 48 -14.03 -17.18 19.42
CA VAL A 48 -12.62 -17.61 19.45
C VAL A 48 -12.32 -18.43 18.20
N LEU A 49 -11.58 -17.84 17.28
CA LEU A 49 -11.06 -18.49 16.08
C LEU A 49 -9.73 -19.15 16.43
N ARG A 50 -9.57 -20.42 16.09
CA ARG A 50 -8.40 -21.22 16.48
C ARG A 50 -7.79 -21.94 15.30
N THR A 51 -6.47 -21.88 15.19
CA THR A 51 -5.72 -22.75 14.29
C THR A 51 -4.40 -23.16 14.93
N THR A 52 -3.82 -24.26 14.44
CA THR A 52 -2.54 -24.76 14.91
C THR A 52 -1.68 -25.07 13.69
N GLY A 53 -0.51 -24.45 13.60
CA GLY A 53 0.46 -24.74 12.56
C GLY A 53 0.96 -26.19 12.64
N VAL A 54 1.12 -26.84 11.49
CA VAL A 54 1.58 -28.22 11.40
C VAL A 54 2.83 -28.30 10.50
N PRO A 55 3.95 -28.87 10.94
CA PRO A 55 5.14 -28.98 10.13
C PRO A 55 4.90 -29.78 8.85
N SER A 56 5.32 -29.21 7.72
CA SER A 56 5.34 -29.76 6.35
C SER A 56 4.02 -30.18 5.67
N GLY A 57 3.90 -29.86 4.40
CA GLY A 57 2.95 -30.45 3.45
C GLY A 57 1.50 -29.99 3.55
N GLN A 58 1.23 -28.84 4.16
CA GLN A 58 -0.15 -28.30 4.19
C GLN A 58 -0.56 -27.76 2.82
N ALA A 59 -1.81 -27.99 2.45
CA ALA A 59 -2.46 -27.27 1.36
C ALA A 59 -2.45 -25.76 1.67
N ALA A 60 -2.39 -24.95 0.64
CA ALA A 60 -2.51 -23.51 0.79
C ALA A 60 -3.83 -23.18 1.50
N PHE A 61 -3.78 -22.21 2.43
CA PHE A 61 -4.92 -21.77 3.23
C PHE A 61 -5.53 -22.82 4.17
N ALA A 62 -4.82 -23.91 4.48
CA ALA A 62 -5.34 -24.92 5.41
C ALA A 62 -5.58 -24.35 6.81
N ASN A 63 -4.66 -23.51 7.31
CA ASN A 63 -4.84 -22.85 8.60
C ASN A 63 -5.93 -21.76 8.57
N LEU A 64 -6.14 -21.11 7.42
CA LEU A 64 -7.23 -20.16 7.23
C LEU A 64 -8.60 -20.88 7.27
N ALA A 65 -8.69 -22.04 6.61
CA ALA A 65 -9.89 -22.87 6.63
C ALA A 65 -10.23 -23.28 8.06
N ASP A 66 -9.26 -23.84 8.81
CA ASP A 66 -9.44 -24.19 10.24
C ASP A 66 -9.93 -22.98 11.05
N LEU A 67 -9.33 -21.81 10.83
CA LEU A 67 -9.63 -20.59 11.57
C LEU A 67 -11.06 -20.08 11.30
N LEU A 68 -11.50 -20.11 10.05
CA LEU A 68 -12.76 -19.51 9.61
C LEU A 68 -13.94 -20.49 9.59
N ASP A 69 -13.72 -21.81 9.65
CA ASP A 69 -14.77 -22.83 9.62
C ASP A 69 -15.96 -22.51 10.56
N PRO A 70 -15.75 -22.09 11.82
CA PRO A 70 -16.86 -21.84 12.74
C PRO A 70 -17.74 -20.64 12.33
N VAL A 71 -17.27 -19.76 11.45
CA VAL A 71 -17.90 -18.47 11.15
C VAL A 71 -18.17 -18.25 9.67
N VAL A 72 -17.55 -19.01 8.77
CA VAL A 72 -17.58 -18.81 7.33
C VAL A 72 -19.00 -18.74 6.77
N GLY A 73 -19.89 -19.65 7.17
CA GLY A 73 -21.29 -19.66 6.73
C GLY A 73 -22.07 -18.39 7.08
N ARG A 74 -21.74 -17.77 8.22
CA ARG A 74 -22.35 -16.54 8.73
C ARG A 74 -21.74 -15.29 8.10
N MET A 75 -20.44 -15.31 7.82
CA MET A 75 -19.70 -14.13 7.40
C MET A 75 -19.64 -13.94 5.89
N LEU A 76 -19.57 -15.02 5.09
CA LEU A 76 -19.57 -14.94 3.63
C LEU A 76 -20.70 -14.09 3.04
N PRO A 77 -21.97 -14.20 3.49
CA PRO A 77 -23.05 -13.37 2.95
C PRO A 77 -22.93 -11.87 3.28
N ARG A 78 -22.05 -11.50 4.23
CA ARG A 78 -21.83 -10.11 4.63
C ARG A 78 -20.70 -9.42 3.86
N LEU A 79 -19.89 -10.19 3.15
CA LEU A 79 -18.81 -9.69 2.33
C LEU A 79 -19.34 -9.25 0.95
N PRO A 80 -18.68 -8.28 0.30
CA PRO A 80 -18.88 -7.99 -1.12
C PRO A 80 -18.73 -9.27 -1.96
N ALA A 81 -19.53 -9.40 -3.02
CA ALA A 81 -19.59 -10.63 -3.82
C ALA A 81 -18.21 -11.13 -4.33
N PRO A 82 -17.30 -10.28 -4.85
CA PRO A 82 -15.98 -10.73 -5.26
C PRO A 82 -15.14 -11.27 -4.09
N GLN A 83 -15.17 -10.61 -2.94
CA GLN A 83 -14.46 -11.04 -1.73
C GLN A 83 -15.01 -12.37 -1.19
N ALA A 84 -16.34 -12.52 -1.19
CA ALA A 84 -16.99 -13.78 -0.80
C ALA A 84 -16.65 -14.92 -1.76
N SER A 85 -16.59 -14.65 -3.07
CA SER A 85 -16.20 -15.64 -4.10
C SER A 85 -14.74 -16.04 -3.94
N ALA A 86 -13.84 -15.07 -3.76
CA ALA A 86 -12.42 -15.32 -3.54
C ALA A 86 -12.18 -16.17 -2.27
N LEU A 87 -12.83 -15.81 -1.18
CA LEU A 87 -12.67 -16.55 0.07
C LEU A 87 -13.23 -17.97 -0.04
N ARG A 88 -14.38 -18.18 -0.73
CA ARG A 88 -14.88 -19.55 -1.01
C ARG A 88 -13.88 -20.38 -1.79
N ALA A 89 -13.27 -19.79 -2.82
CA ALA A 89 -12.30 -20.50 -3.65
C ALA A 89 -11.00 -20.82 -2.87
N ALA A 90 -10.50 -19.91 -2.05
CA ALA A 90 -9.34 -20.13 -1.19
C ALA A 90 -9.58 -21.23 -0.16
N LEU A 91 -10.80 -21.28 0.40
CA LEU A 91 -11.21 -22.31 1.37
C LEU A 91 -11.65 -23.64 0.71
N GLY A 92 -11.55 -23.77 -0.61
CA GLY A 92 -11.96 -24.99 -1.33
C GLY A 92 -13.47 -25.22 -1.39
N LEU A 93 -14.30 -24.23 -1.06
CA LEU A 93 -15.77 -24.31 -1.07
C LEU A 93 -16.37 -24.05 -2.46
N ALA A 94 -15.60 -23.55 -3.40
CA ALA A 94 -15.96 -23.31 -4.81
C ALA A 94 -14.74 -23.33 -5.72
N VAL A 95 -14.98 -23.50 -7.02
CA VAL A 95 -13.92 -23.35 -8.03
C VAL A 95 -13.75 -21.86 -8.33
N ALA A 96 -12.50 -21.39 -8.43
CA ALA A 96 -12.20 -20.02 -8.80
C ALA A 96 -12.57 -19.78 -10.27
N GLU A 97 -13.33 -18.73 -10.55
CA GLU A 97 -13.75 -18.33 -11.89
C GLU A 97 -12.66 -17.56 -12.67
N GLY A 98 -11.55 -17.19 -11.99
CA GLY A 98 -10.41 -16.47 -12.55
C GLY A 98 -9.30 -16.30 -11.51
N PRO A 99 -8.19 -15.62 -11.88
CA PRO A 99 -7.09 -15.38 -10.95
C PRO A 99 -7.56 -14.51 -9.78
N LEU A 100 -7.32 -14.98 -8.56
CA LEU A 100 -7.59 -14.25 -7.33
C LEU A 100 -6.34 -13.45 -6.93
N GLY A 101 -6.48 -12.12 -6.86
CA GLY A 101 -5.44 -11.27 -6.30
C GLY A 101 -5.26 -11.54 -4.80
N GLU A 102 -4.02 -11.57 -4.32
CA GLU A 102 -3.70 -11.71 -2.89
C GLU A 102 -4.40 -10.63 -2.05
N ALA A 103 -4.38 -9.37 -2.52
CA ALA A 103 -5.05 -8.25 -1.88
C ALA A 103 -6.57 -8.45 -1.70
N LEU A 104 -7.22 -9.13 -2.65
CA LEU A 104 -8.65 -9.45 -2.54
C LEU A 104 -8.94 -10.44 -1.40
N LEU A 105 -8.06 -11.44 -1.23
CA LEU A 105 -8.15 -12.41 -0.14
C LEU A 105 -7.83 -11.77 1.21
N GLU A 106 -6.80 -10.92 1.27
CA GLU A 106 -6.48 -10.13 2.45
C GLU A 106 -7.67 -9.29 2.88
N ARG A 107 -8.28 -8.56 1.94
CA ARG A 107 -9.45 -7.74 2.21
C ARG A 107 -10.65 -8.55 2.68
N ALA A 108 -10.84 -9.75 2.11
CA ALA A 108 -11.89 -10.68 2.54
C ALA A 108 -11.65 -11.18 3.98
N ALA A 109 -10.42 -11.56 4.32
CA ALA A 109 -10.06 -12.00 5.67
C ALA A 109 -10.22 -10.86 6.70
N VAL A 110 -9.74 -9.67 6.37
CA VAL A 110 -9.94 -8.45 7.19
C VAL A 110 -11.43 -8.18 7.39
N GLY A 111 -12.23 -8.19 6.32
CA GLY A 111 -13.68 -7.96 6.40
C GLY A 111 -14.43 -8.96 7.29
N VAL A 112 -13.97 -10.23 7.31
CA VAL A 112 -14.49 -11.23 8.26
C VAL A 112 -14.15 -10.83 9.69
N LEU A 113 -12.91 -10.48 9.98
CA LEU A 113 -12.45 -10.14 11.33
C LEU A 113 -13.07 -8.82 11.82
N GLU A 114 -13.17 -7.79 10.99
CA GLU A 114 -13.88 -6.53 11.29
C GLU A 114 -15.35 -6.77 11.64
N GLY A 115 -16.01 -7.63 10.86
CA GLY A 115 -17.39 -8.00 11.11
C GLY A 115 -17.59 -8.70 12.45
N LEU A 116 -16.61 -9.48 12.91
CA LEU A 116 -16.61 -10.19 14.18
C LEU A 116 -16.15 -9.31 15.36
N ALA A 117 -15.29 -8.32 15.10
CA ALA A 117 -14.72 -7.46 16.13
C ALA A 117 -15.80 -6.71 16.93
N ARG A 118 -16.94 -6.39 16.31
CA ARG A 118 -18.09 -5.73 16.97
C ARG A 118 -18.70 -6.56 18.10
N ASP A 119 -18.67 -7.87 17.98
CA ASP A 119 -19.19 -8.82 18.98
C ASP A 119 -18.07 -9.31 19.93
N GLY A 120 -16.83 -8.95 19.63
CA GLY A 120 -15.60 -9.39 20.28
C GLY A 120 -15.06 -10.69 19.68
N VAL A 121 -13.82 -10.60 19.16
CA VAL A 121 -13.12 -11.73 18.54
C VAL A 121 -11.75 -11.95 19.16
N VAL A 122 -11.38 -13.21 19.27
CA VAL A 122 -10.01 -13.66 19.60
C VAL A 122 -9.50 -14.51 18.45
N VAL A 123 -8.40 -14.11 17.84
CA VAL A 123 -7.67 -14.88 16.84
C VAL A 123 -6.52 -15.58 17.54
N ALA A 124 -6.61 -16.91 17.64
CA ALA A 124 -5.69 -17.73 18.40
C ALA A 124 -4.90 -18.67 17.46
N VAL A 125 -3.59 -18.45 17.35
CA VAL A 125 -2.67 -19.21 16.48
C VAL A 125 -1.66 -19.95 17.37
N ASP A 126 -1.65 -21.26 17.32
CA ASP A 126 -0.66 -22.09 18.02
C ASP A 126 0.39 -22.58 17.04
N ASP A 127 1.65 -22.70 17.49
CA ASP A 127 2.79 -23.13 16.68
C ASP A 127 2.88 -22.36 15.33
N GLU A 128 2.77 -21.02 15.38
CA GLU A 128 2.74 -20.10 14.22
C GLU A 128 3.84 -20.40 13.20
N GLN A 129 5.05 -20.81 13.64
CA GLN A 129 6.16 -21.14 12.76
C GLN A 129 5.88 -22.32 11.79
N TRP A 130 4.77 -23.01 11.99
CA TRP A 130 4.31 -24.11 11.17
C TRP A 130 2.99 -23.83 10.44
N ALA A 131 2.46 -22.65 10.55
CA ALA A 131 1.31 -22.23 9.75
C ALA A 131 1.65 -22.27 8.26
N ASP A 132 0.69 -22.59 7.41
CA ASP A 132 0.93 -22.49 5.97
C ASP A 132 1.25 -21.04 5.60
N ALA A 133 2.20 -20.87 4.69
CA ALA A 133 2.79 -19.57 4.42
C ALA A 133 1.77 -18.57 3.82
N ASP A 134 0.78 -19.05 3.06
CA ASP A 134 -0.24 -18.20 2.47
C ASP A 134 -1.22 -17.67 3.55
N THR A 135 -1.63 -18.51 4.53
CA THR A 135 -2.36 -18.04 5.71
C THR A 135 -1.53 -17.10 6.57
N GLY A 136 -0.23 -17.41 6.77
CA GLY A 136 0.68 -16.55 7.53
C GLY A 136 0.67 -15.13 7.00
N ARG A 137 0.86 -14.93 5.71
CA ARG A 137 0.84 -13.60 5.05
C ARG A 137 -0.51 -12.89 5.21
N LEU A 138 -1.62 -13.60 5.05
CA LEU A 138 -2.95 -13.00 5.25
C LEU A 138 -3.15 -12.51 6.70
N LEU A 139 -2.67 -13.27 7.69
CA LEU A 139 -2.77 -12.87 9.10
C LEU A 139 -1.82 -11.72 9.44
N GLU A 140 -0.63 -11.66 8.85
CA GLU A 140 0.30 -10.52 8.97
C GLU A 140 -0.36 -9.24 8.43
N ALA A 141 -0.91 -9.28 7.20
CA ALA A 141 -1.62 -8.17 6.61
C ALA A 141 -2.86 -7.75 7.45
N ALA A 142 -3.60 -8.74 7.98
CA ALA A 142 -4.73 -8.47 8.86
C ALA A 142 -4.31 -7.81 10.18
N ALA A 143 -3.16 -8.19 10.76
CA ALA A 143 -2.64 -7.58 11.99
C ALA A 143 -2.33 -6.09 11.79
N VAL A 144 -1.72 -5.74 10.64
CA VAL A 144 -1.43 -4.35 10.26
C VAL A 144 -2.72 -3.55 10.10
N ARG A 145 -3.68 -4.06 9.32
CA ARG A 145 -4.92 -3.34 8.97
C ARG A 145 -5.92 -3.22 10.11
N LEU A 146 -5.86 -4.12 11.09
CA LEU A 146 -6.79 -4.17 12.22
C LEU A 146 -6.22 -3.57 13.51
N GLY A 147 -5.12 -2.81 13.45
CA GLY A 147 -4.48 -2.22 14.62
C GLY A 147 -5.41 -1.35 15.47
N ASP A 148 -6.37 -0.68 14.86
CA ASP A 148 -7.37 0.16 15.53
C ASP A 148 -8.70 -0.56 15.82
N ALA A 149 -8.89 -1.78 15.31
CA ALA A 149 -10.10 -2.59 15.55
C ALA A 149 -9.98 -3.38 16.87
N PRO A 150 -11.07 -3.63 17.60
CA PRO A 150 -11.02 -4.34 18.87
C PRO A 150 -10.84 -5.85 18.70
N VAL A 151 -9.74 -6.25 18.06
CA VAL A 151 -9.34 -7.64 17.85
C VAL A 151 -8.32 -8.07 18.90
N ARG A 152 -8.44 -9.29 19.38
CA ARG A 152 -7.52 -9.90 20.35
C ARG A 152 -6.70 -10.98 19.66
N TRP A 153 -5.37 -10.86 19.71
CA TRP A 153 -4.46 -11.82 19.11
C TRP A 153 -3.76 -12.66 20.18
N LEU A 154 -3.85 -13.96 20.04
CA LEU A 154 -3.16 -14.92 20.92
C LEU A 154 -2.28 -15.83 20.07
N VAL A 155 -0.98 -15.58 20.11
CA VAL A 155 -0.01 -16.28 19.25
C VAL A 155 0.98 -17.07 20.10
N ALA A 156 1.22 -18.34 19.75
CA ALA A 156 2.29 -19.13 20.34
C ALA A 156 3.32 -19.48 19.26
N VAL A 157 4.59 -19.19 19.54
CA VAL A 157 5.70 -19.36 18.60
C VAL A 157 6.95 -19.89 19.30
N ARG A 158 7.83 -20.59 18.58
CA ARG A 158 9.10 -21.07 19.13
C ARG A 158 10.09 -19.92 19.31
N SER A 159 10.90 -19.97 20.38
CA SER A 159 12.07 -19.10 20.53
C SER A 159 12.96 -19.17 19.29
N GLY A 160 13.41 -17.99 18.81
CA GLY A 160 14.18 -17.88 17.56
C GLY A 160 13.33 -17.79 16.26
N HIS A 161 12.00 -17.85 16.35
CA HIS A 161 11.08 -17.58 15.23
C HIS A 161 10.19 -16.36 15.49
N ALA A 162 10.13 -15.84 16.71
CA ALA A 162 9.32 -14.68 17.07
C ALA A 162 9.70 -13.38 16.35
N ASP A 163 10.91 -13.30 15.79
CA ASP A 163 11.38 -12.16 15.00
C ASP A 163 10.89 -12.20 13.53
N ARG A 164 9.95 -13.04 13.22
CA ARG A 164 9.38 -13.24 11.86
C ARG A 164 7.87 -13.45 11.97
N GLY A 165 7.18 -13.37 10.83
CA GLY A 165 5.78 -13.73 10.72
C GLY A 165 4.83 -12.85 11.53
N LEU A 166 3.69 -13.40 11.88
CA LEU A 166 2.59 -12.71 12.59
C LEU A 166 3.02 -12.14 13.95
N ALA A 167 3.85 -12.86 14.72
CA ALA A 167 4.32 -12.38 16.02
C ALA A 167 5.09 -11.06 15.88
N ARG A 168 6.00 -10.99 14.89
CA ARG A 168 6.75 -9.76 14.57
C ARG A 168 5.85 -8.65 14.06
N ALA A 169 4.91 -8.96 13.15
CA ALA A 169 3.96 -7.98 12.61
C ALA A 169 3.16 -7.32 13.73
N LEU A 170 2.65 -8.12 14.68
CA LEU A 170 1.92 -7.63 15.86
C LEU A 170 2.82 -6.75 16.75
N GLU A 171 4.06 -7.15 17.02
CA GLU A 171 4.99 -6.37 17.84
C GLU A 171 5.33 -5.02 17.18
N HIS A 172 5.50 -5.02 15.87
CA HIS A 172 5.78 -3.80 15.10
C HIS A 172 4.60 -2.83 15.12
N GLU A 173 3.41 -3.34 14.86
CA GLU A 173 2.20 -2.53 14.66
C GLU A 173 1.56 -2.08 15.97
N LEU A 174 1.45 -2.97 16.93
CA LEU A 174 0.75 -2.69 18.18
C LEU A 174 1.66 -2.14 19.29
N GLY A 175 2.97 -2.31 19.19
CA GLY A 175 3.95 -1.77 20.12
C GLY A 175 3.64 -2.10 21.59
N ALA A 176 3.35 -1.10 22.40
CA ALA A 176 3.04 -1.26 23.83
C ALA A 176 1.76 -2.06 24.12
N ARG A 177 0.91 -2.34 23.12
CA ARG A 177 -0.31 -3.15 23.23
C ARG A 177 -0.04 -4.66 23.07
N VAL A 178 1.22 -5.06 22.87
CA VAL A 178 1.65 -6.45 22.84
C VAL A 178 2.27 -6.82 24.19
N THR A 179 1.82 -7.91 24.76
CA THR A 179 2.46 -8.54 25.93
C THR A 179 3.15 -9.81 25.47
N ARG A 180 4.49 -9.81 25.54
CA ARG A 180 5.28 -11.01 25.30
C ARG A 180 5.43 -11.80 26.58
N VAL A 181 5.18 -13.09 26.52
CA VAL A 181 5.31 -14.04 27.63
C VAL A 181 6.30 -15.12 27.23
N ASP A 182 7.54 -14.97 27.71
CA ASP A 182 8.61 -15.92 27.48
C ASP A 182 8.54 -17.04 28.51
N LEU A 183 8.16 -18.24 28.07
CA LEU A 183 8.09 -19.40 28.94
C LEU A 183 9.49 -19.96 29.21
N ILE A 184 9.84 -20.00 30.47
CA ILE A 184 11.04 -20.66 30.98
C ILE A 184 10.70 -22.06 31.50
N GLY A 185 11.71 -22.90 31.67
CA GLY A 185 11.52 -24.23 32.21
C GLY A 185 10.90 -24.23 33.61
N LEU A 186 10.17 -25.25 33.95
CA LEU A 186 9.73 -25.53 35.33
C LEU A 186 10.93 -25.88 36.19
N ASP A 187 10.88 -25.51 37.45
CA ASP A 187 11.87 -25.97 38.42
C ASP A 187 11.74 -27.48 38.76
N ASP A 188 12.71 -28.03 39.41
CA ASP A 188 12.79 -29.45 39.73
C ASP A 188 11.60 -29.91 40.62
N ALA A 189 11.10 -29.03 41.49
CA ALA A 189 10.01 -29.32 42.37
C ALA A 189 8.69 -29.44 41.58
N ALA A 190 8.42 -28.46 40.72
CA ALA A 190 7.24 -28.46 39.84
C ALA A 190 7.27 -29.61 38.84
N LEU A 191 8.44 -29.94 38.28
CA LEU A 191 8.57 -31.10 37.39
C LEU A 191 8.30 -32.42 38.14
N SER A 192 8.80 -32.55 39.39
CA SER A 192 8.56 -33.70 40.21
C SER A 192 7.08 -33.88 40.53
N GLU A 193 6.39 -32.77 40.92
CA GLU A 193 4.97 -32.75 41.19
C GLU A 193 4.17 -33.15 39.92
N LEU A 194 4.51 -32.60 38.76
CA LEU A 194 3.90 -32.91 37.46
C LEU A 194 4.04 -34.42 37.13
N ILE A 195 5.22 -35.03 37.37
CA ILE A 195 5.46 -36.43 37.11
C ILE A 195 4.59 -37.31 38.07
N LEU A 196 4.57 -36.98 39.36
CA LEU A 196 3.83 -37.75 40.36
C LEU A 196 2.33 -37.68 40.16
N ASP A 197 1.81 -36.52 39.73
CA ASP A 197 0.39 -36.32 39.41
C ASP A 197 -0.02 -37.18 38.18
N ARG A 198 0.81 -37.16 37.12
CA ARG A 198 0.46 -37.80 35.84
C ARG A 198 0.76 -39.30 35.82
N PHE A 199 1.74 -39.72 36.62
CA PHE A 199 2.18 -41.11 36.74
C PHE A 199 2.14 -41.54 38.20
N PRO A 200 0.97 -41.79 38.80
CA PRO A 200 0.88 -42.20 40.17
C PRO A 200 1.54 -43.57 40.38
N GLY A 201 2.33 -43.69 41.43
CA GLY A 201 3.08 -44.89 41.78
C GLY A 201 4.23 -44.59 42.74
N ARG A 202 4.98 -45.67 43.10
CA ARG A 202 6.20 -45.50 43.93
C ARG A 202 7.40 -45.16 43.03
N TRP A 203 7.86 -43.90 43.09
CA TRP A 203 9.11 -43.47 42.44
C TRP A 203 10.27 -43.52 43.44
N SER A 204 11.37 -44.13 43.05
CA SER A 204 12.60 -43.95 43.83
C SER A 204 13.11 -42.52 43.65
N SER A 205 13.54 -41.95 44.77
CA SER A 205 13.99 -40.54 44.78
C SER A 205 15.20 -40.33 43.85
N GLY A 206 16.03 -41.38 43.59
CA GLY A 206 17.14 -41.28 42.67
C GLY A 206 16.70 -41.23 41.22
N VAL A 207 15.78 -42.10 40.81
CA VAL A 207 15.23 -42.15 39.46
C VAL A 207 14.42 -40.90 39.14
N LEU A 208 13.60 -40.41 40.08
CA LEU A 208 12.84 -39.16 39.88
C LEU A 208 13.77 -37.97 39.65
N ARG A 209 14.82 -37.79 40.50
CA ARG A 209 15.82 -36.72 40.32
C ARG A 209 16.56 -36.84 38.99
N GLN A 210 16.88 -38.06 38.53
CA GLN A 210 17.57 -38.27 37.26
C GLN A 210 16.66 -37.91 36.06
N VAL A 211 15.37 -38.29 36.13
CA VAL A 211 14.36 -37.90 35.09
C VAL A 211 14.21 -36.38 35.05
N VAL A 212 14.08 -35.72 36.19
CA VAL A 212 13.95 -34.27 36.30
C VAL A 212 15.19 -33.56 35.75
N SER A 213 16.38 -33.98 36.16
CA SER A 213 17.63 -33.41 35.66
C SER A 213 17.80 -33.54 34.14
N LEU A 214 17.47 -34.72 33.58
CA LEU A 214 17.52 -34.95 32.13
C LEU A 214 16.45 -34.15 31.38
N ALA A 215 15.29 -33.84 32.00
CA ALA A 215 14.23 -33.04 31.43
C ALA A 215 14.63 -31.56 31.27
N ALA A 216 15.63 -31.07 31.98
CA ALA A 216 16.19 -29.73 31.90
C ALA A 216 15.11 -28.62 31.88
N GLY A 217 14.15 -28.70 32.78
CA GLY A 217 13.04 -27.75 32.84
C GLY A 217 11.87 -27.98 31.89
N SER A 218 11.98 -28.91 30.92
CA SER A 218 10.93 -29.18 29.95
C SER A 218 9.86 -30.12 30.49
N PRO A 219 8.59 -29.67 30.66
CA PRO A 219 7.48 -30.54 31.07
C PRO A 219 7.24 -31.72 30.15
N TYR A 220 7.34 -31.51 28.85
CA TYR A 220 7.17 -32.59 27.87
C TYR A 220 8.28 -33.64 27.96
N ALA A 221 9.54 -33.19 28.08
CA ALA A 221 10.67 -34.12 28.28
C ALA A 221 10.53 -34.91 29.57
N ALA A 222 10.13 -34.27 30.66
CA ALA A 222 9.90 -34.90 31.95
C ALA A 222 8.82 -35.99 31.87
N LEU A 223 7.67 -35.68 31.29
CA LEU A 223 6.58 -36.66 31.11
C LEU A 223 6.96 -37.79 30.16
N GLU A 224 7.72 -37.53 29.11
CA GLU A 224 8.15 -38.56 28.15
C GLU A 224 9.18 -39.51 28.77
N LEU A 225 10.17 -38.97 29.46
CA LEU A 225 11.17 -39.77 30.21
C LEU A 225 10.50 -40.57 31.32
N ALA A 226 9.53 -39.99 32.06
CA ALA A 226 8.79 -40.67 33.09
C ALA A 226 7.95 -41.84 32.51
N ARG A 227 7.27 -41.62 31.40
CA ARG A 227 6.49 -42.67 30.69
C ARG A 227 7.39 -43.84 30.29
N GLN A 228 8.57 -43.56 29.74
CA GLN A 228 9.51 -44.62 29.33
C GLN A 228 10.06 -45.35 30.52
N THR A 229 10.32 -44.67 31.64
CA THR A 229 10.80 -45.28 32.88
C THR A 229 9.76 -46.22 33.44
N MET A 230 8.48 -45.79 33.46
CA MET A 230 7.36 -46.63 33.88
C MET A 230 7.18 -47.89 33.02
N ALA A 231 7.21 -47.69 31.67
CA ALA A 231 7.04 -48.79 30.73
C ALA A 231 8.14 -49.88 30.84
N ARG A 232 9.31 -49.48 31.35
CA ARG A 232 10.45 -50.41 31.59
C ARG A 232 10.46 -51.00 33.02
N GLY A 233 9.50 -50.65 33.87
CA GLY A 233 9.49 -51.13 35.24
C GLY A 233 10.61 -50.58 36.12
N GLY A 234 11.26 -49.44 35.72
CA GLY A 234 12.44 -48.94 36.38
C GLY A 234 12.16 -47.83 37.40
N HIS A 235 10.91 -47.43 37.64
CA HIS A 235 10.48 -46.38 38.52
C HIS A 235 10.72 -46.62 40.00
N ASP A 236 10.80 -47.86 40.43
CA ASP A 236 11.01 -48.32 41.79
C ASP A 236 12.47 -48.61 42.15
N GLY A 237 13.43 -48.30 41.27
CA GLY A 237 14.84 -48.35 41.57
C GLY A 237 15.63 -49.49 40.88
N ALA A 238 15.02 -50.25 39.99
CA ALA A 238 15.77 -51.12 39.11
C ALA A 238 16.65 -50.33 38.13
N ALA A 239 17.85 -50.83 37.82
CA ALA A 239 18.81 -50.15 36.94
C ALA A 239 18.25 -49.98 35.53
N VAL A 240 17.81 -48.79 35.19
CA VAL A 240 17.28 -48.40 33.90
C VAL A 240 18.26 -47.48 33.19
N HIS A 241 18.66 -47.81 31.98
CA HIS A 241 19.37 -46.91 31.10
C HIS A 241 18.38 -45.88 30.50
N LEU A 242 18.41 -44.65 31.03
CA LEU A 242 17.66 -43.52 30.45
C LEU A 242 18.39 -43.00 29.21
N PRO A 243 17.65 -42.64 28.13
CA PRO A 243 18.26 -41.95 26.99
C PRO A 243 18.89 -40.62 27.43
N SER A 244 20.08 -40.34 26.89
CA SER A 244 20.80 -39.12 27.24
C SER A 244 20.23 -37.81 26.64
N THR A 245 19.29 -37.97 25.69
CA THR A 245 18.69 -36.83 24.97
C THR A 245 17.20 -37.08 24.69
N LEU A 246 16.44 -36.00 24.56
CA LEU A 246 15.03 -36.05 24.19
C LEU A 246 14.83 -36.70 22.81
N SER A 247 15.71 -36.40 21.84
CA SER A 247 15.67 -37.05 20.49
C SER A 247 15.87 -38.56 20.57
N GLY A 248 16.78 -39.06 21.45
CA GLY A 248 16.96 -40.49 21.69
C GLY A 248 15.71 -41.13 22.34
N SER A 249 15.05 -40.41 23.26
CA SER A 249 13.79 -40.80 23.85
C SER A 249 12.66 -40.93 22.83
N LEU A 250 12.50 -39.97 21.96
CA LEU A 250 11.46 -39.97 20.94
C LEU A 250 11.67 -41.07 19.89
N ARG A 251 12.94 -41.26 19.44
CA ARG A 251 13.30 -42.39 18.59
C ARG A 251 13.03 -43.72 19.25
N GLY A 252 13.33 -43.89 20.52
CA GLY A 252 13.01 -45.06 21.31
C GLY A 252 11.52 -45.33 21.35
N ARG A 253 10.70 -44.33 21.57
CA ARG A 253 9.24 -44.45 21.56
C ARG A 253 8.67 -44.88 20.22
N LEU A 254 9.11 -44.26 19.11
CA LEU A 254 8.72 -44.70 17.78
C LEU A 254 9.26 -46.09 17.44
N GLY A 255 10.44 -46.45 17.93
CA GLY A 255 11.02 -47.80 17.75
C GLY A 255 10.31 -48.94 18.51
N TRP A 256 9.42 -48.60 19.47
CA TRP A 256 8.57 -49.60 20.14
C TRP A 256 7.35 -49.97 19.34
N LEU A 257 6.95 -49.13 18.36
CA LEU A 257 5.90 -49.47 17.43
C LEU A 257 6.38 -50.61 16.52
N GLY A 258 5.47 -51.53 16.19
CA GLY A 258 5.76 -52.54 15.18
C GLY A 258 6.17 -51.88 13.84
N PRO A 259 6.99 -52.57 13.01
CA PRO A 259 7.46 -51.97 11.76
C PRO A 259 6.33 -51.49 10.85
N GLN A 260 5.18 -52.15 10.86
CA GLN A 260 3.99 -51.75 10.09
C GLN A 260 3.33 -50.50 10.67
N THR A 261 3.22 -50.43 11.98
CA THR A 261 2.66 -49.23 12.69
C THR A 261 3.57 -48.01 12.50
N LEU A 262 4.89 -48.21 12.59
CA LEU A 262 5.85 -47.13 12.31
C LEU A 262 5.74 -46.64 10.87
N ALA A 263 5.54 -47.54 9.90
CA ALA A 263 5.35 -47.14 8.50
C ALA A 263 4.06 -46.27 8.32
N VAL A 264 2.98 -46.62 9.00
CA VAL A 264 1.74 -45.83 9.00
C VAL A 264 1.96 -44.46 9.66
N VAL A 265 2.68 -44.39 10.78
CA VAL A 265 3.05 -43.14 11.45
C VAL A 265 3.95 -42.27 10.57
N GLN A 266 4.90 -42.85 9.83
CA GLN A 266 5.75 -42.16 8.86
C GLN A 266 4.93 -41.63 7.67
N ALA A 267 3.94 -42.41 7.21
CA ALA A 267 3.00 -41.93 6.18
C ALA A 267 2.17 -40.76 6.69
N ALA A 268 1.66 -40.84 7.91
CA ALA A 268 0.95 -39.73 8.56
C ALA A 268 1.82 -38.48 8.74
N ALA A 269 3.15 -38.68 8.95
CA ALA A 269 4.08 -37.57 9.09
C ALA A 269 4.28 -36.79 7.79
N LEU A 270 4.32 -37.45 6.65
CA LEU A 270 4.48 -36.83 5.34
C LEU A 270 3.17 -36.35 4.72
N ALA A 271 2.04 -36.96 5.04
CA ALA A 271 0.73 -36.51 4.63
C ALA A 271 0.32 -35.23 5.42
N GLY A 272 0.11 -34.12 4.77
CA GLY A 272 -0.19 -32.83 5.41
C GLY A 272 -1.35 -32.92 6.42
N THR A 273 -2.47 -33.49 6.01
CA THR A 273 -3.68 -33.74 6.83
C THR A 273 -3.99 -35.25 6.82
N PRO A 274 -3.37 -36.07 7.69
CA PRO A 274 -3.60 -37.51 7.68
C PRO A 274 -5.00 -37.84 8.20
N THR A 275 -5.77 -38.54 7.38
CA THR A 275 -7.05 -39.12 7.74
C THR A 275 -6.95 -40.65 7.80
N ARG A 276 -7.85 -41.31 8.56
CA ARG A 276 -7.93 -42.78 8.54
C ARG A 276 -8.16 -43.30 7.11
N GLY A 277 -8.99 -42.56 6.31
CA GLY A 277 -9.26 -42.90 4.90
C GLY A 277 -8.00 -42.90 4.05
N LEU A 278 -7.24 -41.80 4.11
CA LEU A 278 -5.96 -41.65 3.39
C LEU A 278 -4.95 -42.70 3.80
N LEU A 279 -4.74 -42.90 5.10
CA LEU A 279 -3.81 -43.91 5.59
C LEU A 279 -4.21 -45.33 5.18
N ARG A 280 -5.54 -45.65 5.12
CA ARG A 280 -6.05 -46.93 4.59
C ARG A 280 -5.76 -47.10 3.11
N ALA A 281 -5.91 -46.03 2.31
CA ALA A 281 -5.54 -46.06 0.90
C ALA A 281 -4.03 -46.29 0.69
N ILE A 282 -3.17 -45.80 1.59
CA ILE A 282 -1.72 -45.96 1.56
C ILE A 282 -1.28 -47.34 2.01
N ALA A 283 -1.79 -47.88 3.11
CA ALA A 283 -1.26 -49.05 3.80
C ALA A 283 -2.16 -50.30 3.74
N GLY A 284 -3.37 -50.19 3.20
CA GLY A 284 -4.28 -51.34 2.96
C GLY A 284 -5.13 -51.78 4.15
N GLY A 285 -5.72 -52.96 4.09
CA GLY A 285 -6.84 -53.39 4.94
C GLY A 285 -6.62 -53.54 6.45
N ARG A 286 -5.38 -53.58 6.97
CA ARG A 286 -5.07 -53.64 8.40
C ARG A 286 -4.78 -52.28 9.06
N THR A 287 -4.93 -51.18 8.30
CA THR A 287 -4.50 -49.83 8.71
C THR A 287 -5.25 -49.32 9.94
N ASP A 288 -6.52 -49.64 10.11
CA ASP A 288 -7.29 -49.19 11.28
C ASP A 288 -6.71 -49.74 12.59
N ALA A 289 -6.33 -51.01 12.64
CA ALA A 289 -5.69 -51.61 13.81
C ALA A 289 -4.30 -50.97 14.09
N LEU A 290 -3.54 -50.63 13.03
CA LEU A 290 -2.24 -49.95 13.17
C LEU A 290 -2.38 -48.50 13.62
N VAL A 291 -3.40 -47.82 13.15
CA VAL A 291 -3.74 -46.46 13.64
C VAL A 291 -4.17 -46.53 15.10
N ASP A 292 -5.01 -47.50 15.48
CA ASP A 292 -5.43 -47.70 16.89
C ASP A 292 -4.25 -48.02 17.80
N GLU A 293 -3.27 -48.81 17.34
CA GLU A 293 -2.00 -49.04 18.05
C GLU A 293 -1.21 -47.72 18.23
N ALA A 294 -1.12 -46.88 17.20
CA ALA A 294 -0.44 -45.57 17.27
C ALA A 294 -1.17 -44.61 18.21
N LEU A 295 -2.51 -44.65 18.23
CA LEU A 295 -3.34 -43.89 19.18
C LEU A 295 -3.14 -44.38 20.61
N ALA A 296 -3.17 -45.69 20.85
CA ALA A 296 -2.93 -46.30 22.16
C ALA A 296 -1.54 -45.99 22.68
N ALA A 297 -0.52 -46.01 21.80
CA ALA A 297 0.84 -45.57 22.11
C ALA A 297 0.94 -44.04 22.36
N GLY A 298 -0.13 -43.30 22.16
CA GLY A 298 -0.20 -41.84 22.28
C GLY A 298 0.71 -41.09 21.30
N VAL A 299 1.06 -41.67 20.19
CA VAL A 299 1.84 -41.03 19.10
C VAL A 299 0.93 -40.18 18.24
N LEU A 300 -0.25 -40.69 17.94
CA LEU A 300 -1.31 -39.96 17.25
C LEU A 300 -2.48 -39.66 18.20
N GLU A 301 -3.28 -38.66 17.86
CA GLU A 301 -4.52 -38.29 18.53
C GLU A 301 -5.62 -38.11 17.47
N ALA A 302 -6.85 -38.56 17.77
CA ALA A 302 -8.02 -38.29 16.97
C ALA A 302 -8.70 -37.00 17.49
N VAL A 303 -9.05 -36.09 16.60
CA VAL A 303 -9.70 -34.82 16.96
C VAL A 303 -11.16 -34.87 16.52
N PRO A 304 -12.12 -35.09 17.43
CA PRO A 304 -13.54 -35.06 17.10
C PRO A 304 -14.02 -33.64 16.73
N PRO A 305 -14.98 -33.51 15.84
CA PRO A 305 -15.74 -34.53 15.09
C PRO A 305 -15.06 -35.00 13.81
N ASP A 306 -13.87 -34.52 13.49
CA ASP A 306 -13.18 -34.70 12.24
C ASP A 306 -12.46 -36.06 12.16
N PRO A 307 -12.44 -36.74 11.00
CA PRO A 307 -11.66 -37.95 10.79
C PRO A 307 -10.14 -37.70 10.76
N VAL A 308 -9.68 -36.48 10.97
CA VAL A 308 -8.28 -36.07 10.92
C VAL A 308 -7.52 -36.58 12.15
N LEU A 309 -6.35 -37.13 11.88
CA LEU A 309 -5.39 -37.56 12.89
C LEU A 309 -4.31 -36.49 13.07
N ARG A 310 -3.91 -36.27 14.31
CA ARG A 310 -2.81 -35.36 14.64
C ARG A 310 -1.74 -36.07 15.44
N PHE A 311 -0.49 -35.64 15.32
CA PHE A 311 0.55 -36.10 16.24
C PHE A 311 0.30 -35.47 17.61
N SER A 312 0.44 -36.28 18.68
CA SER A 312 0.32 -35.79 20.05
C SER A 312 1.34 -34.71 20.40
N HIS A 313 2.44 -34.65 19.65
CA HIS A 313 3.45 -33.59 19.74
C HIS A 313 4.21 -33.43 18.42
N PRO A 314 4.51 -32.19 17.97
CA PRO A 314 5.24 -31.93 16.72
C PRO A 314 6.61 -32.64 16.61
N LEU A 315 7.35 -32.73 17.72
CA LEU A 315 8.63 -33.45 17.76
C LEU A 315 8.52 -34.94 17.38
N LEU A 316 7.41 -35.61 17.64
CA LEU A 316 7.20 -37.01 17.20
C LEU A 316 7.07 -37.09 15.69
N ARG A 317 6.39 -36.12 15.05
CA ARG A 317 6.31 -36.01 13.61
C ARG A 317 7.69 -35.78 13.00
N GLU A 318 8.43 -34.75 13.47
CA GLU A 318 9.80 -34.46 13.01
C GLU A 318 10.73 -35.65 13.16
N THR A 319 10.61 -36.38 14.27
CA THR A 319 11.42 -37.58 14.52
C THR A 319 11.04 -38.71 13.56
N ALA A 320 9.74 -38.95 13.31
CA ALA A 320 9.28 -40.00 12.38
C ALA A 320 9.73 -39.71 10.95
N GLU A 321 9.70 -38.44 10.50
CA GLU A 321 10.24 -38.02 9.21
C GLU A 321 11.77 -38.20 9.12
N ALA A 322 12.50 -37.80 10.18
CA ALA A 322 13.95 -37.92 10.24
C ALA A 322 14.47 -39.38 10.28
N MET A 323 13.60 -40.30 10.63
CA MET A 323 13.93 -41.75 10.58
C MET A 323 13.84 -42.33 9.16
N LEU A 324 13.22 -41.61 8.19
CA LEU A 324 13.13 -42.06 6.81
C LEU A 324 14.45 -41.81 6.07
N SER A 325 14.95 -42.85 5.39
CA SER A 325 16.03 -42.65 4.41
C SER A 325 15.52 -41.90 3.19
N GLY A 326 16.39 -41.20 2.45
CA GLY A 326 16.02 -40.46 1.25
C GLY A 326 15.19 -41.29 0.25
N PRO A 327 15.63 -42.47 -0.14
CA PRO A 327 14.84 -43.34 -1.03
C PRO A 327 13.49 -43.80 -0.43
N ALA A 328 13.43 -44.08 0.86
CA ALA A 328 12.16 -44.42 1.53
C ALA A 328 11.18 -43.25 1.54
N ARG A 329 11.68 -42.03 1.81
CA ARG A 329 10.88 -40.80 1.77
C ARG A 329 10.29 -40.58 0.37
N ARG A 330 11.12 -40.62 -0.69
CA ARG A 330 10.64 -40.46 -2.07
C ARG A 330 9.59 -41.52 -2.46
N ARG A 331 9.81 -42.78 -2.06
CA ARG A 331 8.84 -43.87 -2.32
C ARG A 331 7.50 -43.56 -1.63
N LEU A 332 7.55 -43.10 -0.38
CA LEU A 332 6.36 -42.82 0.40
C LEU A 332 5.59 -41.63 -0.19
N HIS A 333 6.27 -40.56 -0.64
CA HIS A 333 5.63 -39.49 -1.38
C HIS A 333 4.88 -39.99 -2.62
N ARG A 334 5.45 -40.92 -3.40
CA ARG A 334 4.76 -41.51 -4.57
C ARG A 334 3.51 -42.30 -4.18
N VAL A 335 3.55 -43.04 -3.07
CA VAL A 335 2.41 -43.81 -2.57
C VAL A 335 1.31 -42.84 -2.06
N ILE A 336 1.68 -41.81 -1.35
CA ILE A 336 0.74 -40.77 -0.90
C ILE A 336 0.07 -40.10 -2.11
N ALA A 337 0.84 -39.70 -3.11
CA ALA A 337 0.31 -39.09 -4.32
C ALA A 337 -0.73 -39.96 -5.04
N ALA A 338 -0.53 -41.28 -5.05
CA ALA A 338 -1.47 -42.22 -5.66
C ALA A 338 -2.77 -42.40 -4.86
N ALA A 339 -2.76 -42.02 -3.61
CA ALA A 339 -3.90 -42.14 -2.68
C ALA A 339 -4.69 -40.80 -2.50
N LEU A 340 -4.18 -39.72 -3.04
CA LEU A 340 -4.80 -38.39 -2.96
C LEU A 340 -5.77 -38.17 -4.11
N ASP A 341 -6.96 -37.64 -3.81
CA ASP A 341 -7.98 -37.24 -4.77
C ASP A 341 -7.66 -35.86 -5.40
N ASP A 342 -7.01 -34.96 -4.66
CA ASP A 342 -6.60 -33.65 -5.15
C ASP A 342 -5.40 -33.76 -6.08
N PRO A 343 -5.56 -33.41 -7.38
CA PRO A 343 -4.49 -33.52 -8.38
C PRO A 343 -3.33 -32.55 -8.11
N ASP A 344 -3.57 -31.40 -7.47
CA ASP A 344 -2.54 -30.39 -7.18
C ASP A 344 -1.65 -30.84 -6.01
N GLU A 345 -2.26 -31.38 -4.95
CA GLU A 345 -1.52 -32.00 -3.84
C GLU A 345 -0.75 -33.25 -4.31
N ALA A 346 -1.40 -34.08 -5.14
CA ALA A 346 -0.74 -35.23 -5.72
C ALA A 346 0.48 -34.83 -6.57
N ALA A 347 0.41 -33.76 -7.35
CA ALA A 347 1.52 -33.25 -8.14
C ALA A 347 2.71 -32.84 -7.27
N TRP A 348 2.46 -32.18 -6.15
CA TRP A 348 3.51 -31.79 -5.19
C TRP A 348 4.20 -33.04 -4.59
N HIS A 349 3.42 -34.00 -4.15
CA HIS A 349 3.98 -35.25 -3.63
C HIS A 349 4.76 -36.02 -4.70
N LEU A 350 4.30 -36.06 -5.95
CA LEU A 350 5.04 -36.67 -7.04
C LEU A 350 6.38 -35.97 -7.29
N ALA A 351 6.38 -34.61 -7.23
CA ALA A 351 7.61 -33.83 -7.36
C ALA A 351 8.61 -34.13 -6.25
N CYS A 352 8.16 -34.24 -4.99
CA CYS A 352 8.98 -34.61 -3.85
C CYS A 352 9.46 -36.09 -3.94
N GLY A 353 8.73 -36.95 -4.66
CA GLY A 353 9.02 -38.37 -4.86
C GLY A 353 9.82 -38.67 -6.12
N ALA A 354 10.15 -37.67 -6.93
CA ALA A 354 10.90 -37.86 -8.18
C ALA A 354 12.36 -38.23 -7.92
N ASP A 355 12.85 -39.22 -8.67
CA ASP A 355 14.26 -39.62 -8.64
C ASP A 355 15.08 -38.87 -9.71
N GLU A 356 14.45 -38.59 -10.85
CA GLU A 356 15.04 -37.87 -11.99
C GLU A 356 14.04 -36.84 -12.57
N PRO A 357 14.52 -35.82 -13.31
CA PRO A 357 13.66 -34.91 -14.04
C PRO A 357 12.75 -35.62 -15.04
N ASP A 358 11.49 -35.23 -15.12
CA ASP A 358 10.47 -35.82 -16.00
C ASP A 358 9.56 -34.72 -16.55
N GLU A 359 9.42 -34.65 -17.88
CA GLU A 359 8.70 -33.60 -18.56
C GLU A 359 7.17 -33.65 -18.31
N ALA A 360 6.61 -34.87 -18.19
CA ALA A 360 5.18 -35.00 -17.90
C ALA A 360 4.86 -34.55 -16.47
N LEU A 361 5.76 -34.85 -15.52
CA LEU A 361 5.66 -34.40 -14.15
C LEU A 361 5.90 -32.90 -14.05
N ALA A 362 6.89 -32.34 -14.75
CA ALA A 362 7.13 -30.90 -14.79
C ALA A 362 5.88 -30.14 -15.22
N ARG A 363 5.18 -30.60 -16.27
CA ARG A 363 3.92 -30.00 -16.73
C ARG A 363 2.79 -30.11 -15.69
N ARG A 364 2.65 -31.23 -14.99
CA ARG A 364 1.65 -31.40 -13.92
C ARG A 364 1.91 -30.43 -12.75
N VAL A 365 3.17 -30.31 -12.35
CA VAL A 365 3.57 -29.38 -11.27
C VAL A 365 3.40 -27.91 -11.70
N GLU A 366 3.70 -27.60 -12.96
CA GLU A 366 3.44 -26.27 -13.54
C GLU A 366 1.94 -25.93 -13.50
N GLN A 367 1.07 -26.88 -13.89
CA GLN A 367 -0.38 -26.71 -13.83
C GLN A 367 -0.86 -26.52 -12.38
N ALA A 368 -0.37 -27.30 -11.43
CA ALA A 368 -0.66 -27.13 -10.01
C ALA A 368 -0.22 -25.75 -9.49
N GLY A 369 0.93 -25.25 -9.97
CA GLY A 369 1.40 -23.89 -9.67
C GLY A 369 0.50 -22.80 -10.25
N GLN A 370 -0.05 -23.00 -11.45
CA GLN A 370 -1.04 -22.12 -12.06
C GLN A 370 -2.33 -22.11 -11.24
N ASN A 371 -2.83 -23.29 -10.86
CA ASN A 371 -4.03 -23.44 -10.04
C ASN A 371 -3.87 -22.77 -8.66
N ALA A 372 -2.69 -22.92 -8.04
CA ALA A 372 -2.37 -22.25 -6.78
C ALA A 372 -2.41 -20.72 -6.93
N ALA A 373 -1.84 -20.17 -8.01
CA ALA A 373 -1.89 -18.74 -8.28
C ALA A 373 -3.32 -18.25 -8.55
N VAL A 374 -4.14 -19.03 -9.26
CA VAL A 374 -5.57 -18.70 -9.47
C VAL A 374 -6.32 -18.65 -8.14
N ARG A 375 -5.97 -19.50 -7.17
CA ARG A 375 -6.53 -19.48 -5.81
C ARG A 375 -5.91 -18.41 -4.89
N GLY A 376 -4.98 -17.58 -5.40
CA GLY A 376 -4.30 -16.55 -4.62
C GLY A 376 -3.24 -17.06 -3.64
N ALA A 377 -2.86 -18.35 -3.74
CA ALA A 377 -1.80 -18.95 -2.95
C ALA A 377 -0.42 -18.63 -3.54
N ALA A 378 0.04 -17.39 -3.38
CA ALA A 378 1.23 -16.86 -4.04
C ALA A 378 2.49 -17.63 -3.64
N VAL A 379 2.67 -17.94 -2.34
CA VAL A 379 3.85 -18.65 -1.84
C VAL A 379 3.90 -20.08 -2.39
N ARG A 380 2.74 -20.76 -2.38
CA ARG A 380 2.63 -22.12 -2.95
C ARG A 380 2.89 -22.14 -4.44
N ALA A 381 2.38 -21.14 -5.18
CA ALA A 381 2.59 -20.99 -6.62
C ALA A 381 4.08 -20.82 -6.97
N VAL A 382 4.81 -19.99 -6.21
CA VAL A 382 6.26 -19.80 -6.35
C VAL A 382 7.01 -21.13 -6.10
N ALA A 383 6.67 -21.85 -5.03
CA ALA A 383 7.30 -23.11 -4.70
C ALA A 383 7.11 -24.18 -5.79
N LEU A 384 5.88 -24.32 -6.31
CA LEU A 384 5.56 -25.24 -7.40
C LEU A 384 6.23 -24.84 -8.72
N ALA A 385 6.27 -23.55 -9.07
CA ALA A 385 6.97 -23.08 -10.27
C ALA A 385 8.47 -23.40 -10.21
N LYS A 386 9.11 -23.22 -9.05
CA LYS A 386 10.51 -23.58 -8.82
C LYS A 386 10.74 -25.09 -9.02
N LEU A 387 9.84 -25.93 -8.48
CA LEU A 387 9.90 -27.38 -8.65
C LEU A 387 9.71 -27.80 -10.12
N ALA A 388 8.77 -27.16 -10.85
CA ALA A 388 8.56 -27.43 -12.28
C ALA A 388 9.82 -27.14 -13.11
N VAL A 389 10.52 -26.04 -12.81
CA VAL A 389 11.83 -25.74 -13.45
C VAL A 389 12.86 -26.85 -13.15
N ALA A 390 12.97 -27.29 -11.89
CA ALA A 390 13.92 -28.30 -11.47
C ALA A 390 13.64 -29.69 -12.08
N LEU A 391 12.37 -29.98 -12.35
CA LEU A 391 11.91 -31.24 -12.95
C LEU A 391 12.01 -31.27 -14.48
N THR A 392 12.39 -30.18 -15.13
CA THR A 392 12.51 -30.11 -16.58
C THR A 392 13.79 -30.82 -17.03
N PRO A 393 13.73 -31.91 -17.88
CA PRO A 393 14.90 -32.75 -18.22
C PRO A 393 16.01 -32.00 -18.96
N ASP A 394 15.63 -31.12 -19.91
CA ASP A 394 16.57 -30.30 -20.65
C ASP A 394 16.51 -28.83 -20.16
N PRO A 395 17.49 -28.39 -19.36
CA PRO A 395 17.55 -27.00 -18.88
C PRO A 395 17.72 -25.95 -19.98
N GLY A 396 18.20 -26.35 -21.19
CA GLY A 396 18.38 -25.45 -22.34
C GLY A 396 17.15 -25.32 -23.22
N SER A 397 16.14 -26.17 -23.03
CA SER A 397 14.94 -26.22 -23.85
C SER A 397 14.09 -24.92 -23.74
N LEU A 398 13.30 -24.66 -24.78
CA LEU A 398 12.38 -23.55 -24.79
C LEU A 398 11.33 -23.65 -23.66
N ASP A 399 10.91 -24.87 -23.30
CA ASP A 399 9.98 -25.11 -22.22
C ASP A 399 10.60 -24.83 -20.84
N ALA A 400 11.88 -25.19 -20.64
CA ALA A 400 12.62 -24.80 -19.44
C ALA A 400 12.68 -23.27 -19.28
N TRP A 401 12.92 -22.55 -20.35
CA TRP A 401 12.93 -21.10 -20.34
C TRP A 401 11.55 -20.50 -20.09
N ARG A 402 10.48 -21.03 -20.70
CA ARG A 402 9.10 -20.60 -20.42
C ARG A 402 8.74 -20.76 -18.94
N ARG A 403 9.12 -21.90 -18.33
CA ARG A 403 8.91 -22.16 -16.90
C ARG A 403 9.72 -21.21 -16.00
N ARG A 404 10.99 -20.91 -16.37
CA ARG A 404 11.80 -19.92 -15.66
C ARG A 404 11.14 -18.54 -15.67
N LEU A 405 10.65 -18.10 -16.82
CA LEU A 405 9.93 -16.82 -16.91
C LEU A 405 8.60 -16.87 -16.14
N GLY A 406 7.87 -17.97 -16.21
CA GLY A 406 6.69 -18.19 -15.38
C GLY A 406 6.99 -18.14 -13.89
N TRP A 407 8.14 -18.69 -13.45
CA TRP A 407 8.59 -18.58 -12.08
C TRP A 407 8.91 -17.13 -11.67
N LEU A 408 9.56 -16.33 -12.52
CA LEU A 408 9.77 -14.91 -12.28
C LEU A 408 8.46 -14.13 -12.16
N GLU A 409 7.49 -14.41 -13.04
CA GLU A 409 6.15 -13.79 -12.95
C GLU A 409 5.45 -14.13 -11.62
N ARG A 410 5.63 -15.36 -11.08
CA ARG A 410 5.11 -15.73 -9.76
C ARG A 410 5.84 -15.03 -8.61
N LEU A 411 7.16 -14.89 -8.72
CA LEU A 411 7.96 -14.14 -7.74
C LEU A 411 7.54 -12.68 -7.72
N TRP A 412 7.33 -12.08 -8.87
CA TRP A 412 6.84 -10.69 -8.97
C TRP A 412 5.46 -10.56 -8.31
N ALA A 413 4.52 -11.44 -8.65
CA ALA A 413 3.18 -11.46 -8.07
C ALA A 413 3.17 -11.72 -6.54
N ALA A 414 4.22 -12.35 -6.01
CA ALA A 414 4.42 -12.56 -4.58
C ALA A 414 5.19 -11.43 -3.89
N GLY A 415 5.52 -10.33 -4.59
CA GLY A 415 6.29 -9.21 -4.03
C GLY A 415 7.79 -9.48 -3.81
N GLU A 416 8.33 -10.57 -4.37
CA GLU A 416 9.73 -10.98 -4.21
C GLU A 416 10.67 -10.26 -5.21
N PHE A 417 10.56 -8.93 -5.28
CA PHE A 417 11.22 -8.08 -6.30
C PHE A 417 12.74 -8.26 -6.34
N ASP A 418 13.40 -8.43 -5.18
CA ASP A 418 14.84 -8.67 -5.12
C ASP A 418 15.25 -9.99 -5.79
N GLN A 419 14.41 -11.03 -5.71
CA GLN A 419 14.68 -12.29 -6.39
C GLN A 419 14.44 -12.16 -7.90
N VAL A 420 13.40 -11.42 -8.31
CA VAL A 420 13.11 -11.12 -9.72
C VAL A 420 14.31 -10.43 -10.36
N ARG A 421 14.84 -9.36 -9.74
CA ARG A 421 16.00 -8.61 -10.22
C ARG A 421 17.23 -9.52 -10.35
N ARG A 422 17.64 -10.21 -9.28
CA ARG A 422 18.82 -11.09 -9.29
C ARG A 422 18.76 -12.19 -10.36
N LEU A 423 17.62 -12.88 -10.48
CA LEU A 423 17.44 -13.96 -11.45
C LEU A 423 17.29 -13.41 -12.87
N GLY A 424 16.60 -12.29 -13.05
CA GLY A 424 16.45 -11.61 -14.32
C GLY A 424 17.79 -11.16 -14.92
N GLU A 425 18.65 -10.56 -14.09
CA GLU A 425 20.02 -10.19 -14.49
C GLU A 425 20.85 -11.43 -14.85
N LYS A 426 20.81 -12.45 -14.00
CA LYS A 426 21.54 -13.71 -14.23
C LYS A 426 21.18 -14.36 -15.57
N TRP A 427 19.90 -14.28 -15.98
CA TRP A 427 19.43 -14.95 -17.17
C TRP A 427 19.40 -14.09 -18.43
N ALA A 428 19.72 -12.83 -18.33
CA ALA A 428 19.62 -11.87 -19.44
C ALA A 428 20.47 -12.25 -20.66
N MET A 429 21.66 -12.83 -20.43
CA MET A 429 22.57 -13.23 -21.52
C MET A 429 22.23 -14.60 -22.12
N ASP A 430 21.56 -15.47 -21.38
CA ASP A 430 21.34 -16.87 -21.76
C ASP A 430 19.94 -17.10 -22.36
N VAL A 431 19.02 -16.16 -22.20
CA VAL A 431 17.63 -16.29 -22.64
C VAL A 431 17.54 -16.38 -24.17
N PRO A 432 16.77 -17.34 -24.73
CA PRO A 432 16.52 -17.38 -26.16
C PRO A 432 15.94 -16.10 -26.72
N LEU A 433 16.36 -15.71 -27.93
CA LEU A 433 15.91 -14.45 -28.59
C LEU A 433 14.38 -14.35 -28.69
N SER A 434 13.69 -15.49 -28.83
CA SER A 434 12.22 -15.54 -28.90
C SER A 434 11.53 -15.19 -27.56
N LEU A 435 12.25 -15.24 -26.46
CA LEU A 435 11.74 -14.98 -25.12
C LEU A 435 12.40 -13.76 -24.43
N ARG A 436 13.39 -13.13 -25.09
CA ARG A 436 14.12 -11.99 -24.54
C ARG A 436 13.18 -10.86 -24.12
N GLY A 437 12.34 -10.40 -25.04
CA GLY A 437 11.40 -9.32 -24.75
C GLY A 437 10.49 -9.61 -23.56
N ARG A 438 10.11 -10.89 -23.33
CA ARG A 438 9.34 -11.27 -22.13
C ARG A 438 10.18 -11.13 -20.85
N LEU A 439 11.42 -11.58 -20.85
CA LEU A 439 12.32 -11.43 -19.71
C LEU A 439 12.60 -9.96 -19.41
N THR A 440 12.87 -9.17 -20.45
CA THR A 440 13.17 -7.75 -20.32
C THR A 440 11.98 -6.98 -19.76
N ALA A 441 10.74 -7.34 -20.15
CA ALA A 441 9.53 -6.75 -19.58
C ALA A 441 9.39 -7.07 -18.07
N ILE A 442 9.58 -8.34 -17.68
CA ILE A 442 9.53 -8.73 -16.25
C ILE A 442 10.62 -8.01 -15.42
N ARG A 443 11.80 -7.78 -16.00
CA ARG A 443 12.86 -7.01 -15.34
C ARG A 443 12.47 -5.55 -15.16
N ALA A 444 11.85 -4.95 -16.17
CA ALA A 444 11.36 -3.57 -16.10
C ALA A 444 10.35 -3.36 -14.96
N ASP A 445 9.44 -4.32 -14.77
CA ASP A 445 8.45 -4.28 -13.69
C ASP A 445 9.10 -4.41 -12.29
N GLY A 446 10.30 -4.98 -12.20
CA GLY A 446 11.07 -5.11 -10.97
C GLY A 446 12.02 -3.94 -10.67
N GLU A 447 12.11 -2.94 -11.55
CA GLU A 447 12.98 -1.78 -11.37
C GLU A 447 12.31 -0.68 -10.55
N THR A 448 13.11 -0.05 -9.69
CA THR A 448 12.66 1.08 -8.86
C THR A 448 13.02 2.44 -9.44
N ASP A 449 13.98 2.47 -10.40
CA ASP A 449 14.39 3.67 -11.13
C ASP A 449 13.65 3.78 -12.46
N ALA A 450 12.91 4.87 -12.64
CA ALA A 450 12.06 5.09 -13.81
C ALA A 450 12.84 5.13 -15.16
N GLU A 451 14.07 5.65 -15.18
CA GLU A 451 14.91 5.67 -16.40
C GLU A 451 15.36 4.26 -16.79
N SER A 452 15.78 3.46 -15.80
CA SER A 452 16.15 2.06 -16.01
C SER A 452 14.95 1.24 -16.50
N SER A 453 13.78 1.41 -15.85
CA SER A 453 12.52 0.78 -16.27
C SER A 453 12.14 1.21 -17.70
N CYS A 454 12.21 2.50 -18.03
CA CYS A 454 11.92 3.03 -19.35
C CYS A 454 12.81 2.40 -20.44
N SER A 455 14.10 2.26 -20.14
CA SER A 455 15.06 1.66 -21.09
C SER A 455 14.75 0.18 -21.36
N LEU A 456 14.45 -0.58 -20.31
CA LEU A 456 14.04 -1.98 -20.43
C LEU A 456 12.69 -2.15 -21.12
N LEU A 457 11.70 -1.30 -20.83
CA LEU A 457 10.41 -1.32 -21.52
C LEU A 457 10.54 -1.02 -23.01
N ALA A 458 11.43 -0.07 -23.39
CA ALA A 458 11.69 0.22 -24.78
C ALA A 458 12.33 -0.97 -25.51
N GLU A 459 13.34 -1.62 -24.92
CA GLU A 459 13.97 -2.83 -25.46
C GLU A 459 12.94 -3.98 -25.58
N ALA A 460 12.14 -4.20 -24.52
CA ALA A 460 11.12 -5.23 -24.52
C ALA A 460 10.05 -5.00 -25.59
N PHE A 461 9.63 -3.74 -25.78
CA PHE A 461 8.64 -3.37 -26.80
C PHE A 461 9.15 -3.71 -28.22
N GLU A 462 10.38 -3.33 -28.53
CA GLU A 462 11.00 -3.63 -29.84
C GLU A 462 11.14 -5.14 -30.09
N ASP A 463 11.55 -5.89 -29.08
CA ASP A 463 11.69 -7.36 -29.19
C ASP A 463 10.33 -8.09 -29.36
N LEU A 464 9.25 -7.55 -28.79
CA LEU A 464 7.91 -8.13 -28.85
C LEU A 464 7.11 -7.69 -30.08
N ALA A 465 7.42 -6.53 -30.64
CA ALA A 465 6.71 -5.98 -31.80
C ALA A 465 6.68 -6.97 -32.97
N GLY A 466 5.46 -7.24 -33.46
CA GLY A 466 5.24 -8.21 -34.55
C GLY A 466 5.36 -9.69 -34.19
N ARG A 467 5.78 -10.04 -32.95
CA ARG A 467 5.88 -11.43 -32.48
C ARG A 467 4.76 -11.79 -31.51
N ASP A 468 4.47 -10.89 -30.59
CA ASP A 468 3.40 -11.00 -29.59
C ASP A 468 2.69 -9.64 -29.45
N PRO A 469 1.72 -9.35 -30.33
CA PRO A 469 1.06 -8.04 -30.36
C PRO A 469 0.37 -7.66 -29.06
N ALA A 470 -0.22 -8.64 -28.33
CA ALA A 470 -0.90 -8.40 -27.08
C ALA A 470 0.09 -7.93 -25.99
N ARG A 471 1.22 -8.63 -25.88
CA ARG A 471 2.25 -8.29 -24.90
C ARG A 471 2.99 -7.03 -25.30
N ALA A 472 3.30 -6.84 -26.58
CA ALA A 472 3.87 -5.60 -27.09
C ALA A 472 2.99 -4.40 -26.74
N ALA A 473 1.68 -4.49 -26.95
CA ALA A 473 0.76 -3.41 -26.59
C ALA A 473 0.77 -3.11 -25.08
N ARG A 474 0.75 -4.11 -24.21
CA ARG A 474 0.82 -3.89 -22.75
C ARG A 474 2.13 -3.22 -22.33
N VAL A 475 3.27 -3.73 -22.81
CA VAL A 475 4.60 -3.15 -22.56
C VAL A 475 4.68 -1.73 -23.10
N GLY A 476 4.17 -1.49 -24.32
CA GLY A 476 4.11 -0.17 -24.93
C GLY A 476 3.24 0.82 -24.16
N THR A 477 2.12 0.36 -23.60
CA THR A 477 1.26 1.15 -22.73
C THR A 477 2.04 1.60 -21.49
N GLN A 478 2.69 0.68 -20.80
CA GLN A 478 3.54 0.98 -19.65
C GLN A 478 4.70 1.91 -20.01
N LEU A 479 5.36 1.68 -21.14
CA LEU A 479 6.42 2.56 -21.65
C LEU A 479 5.94 4.00 -21.84
N CYS A 480 4.76 4.19 -22.43
CA CYS A 480 4.22 5.55 -22.65
C CYS A 480 3.87 6.25 -21.33
N ILE A 481 3.36 5.52 -20.34
CA ILE A 481 3.11 6.05 -18.98
C ILE A 481 4.44 6.46 -18.33
N THR A 482 5.44 5.58 -18.34
CA THR A 482 6.77 5.84 -17.77
C THR A 482 7.46 7.04 -18.44
N LEU A 483 7.36 7.17 -19.77
CA LEU A 483 7.85 8.35 -20.50
C LEU A 483 7.12 9.63 -20.06
N GLY A 484 5.82 9.57 -19.81
CA GLY A 484 5.05 10.68 -19.24
C GLY A 484 5.56 11.09 -17.85
N ILE A 485 5.81 10.12 -16.97
CA ILE A 485 6.38 10.34 -15.63
C ILE A 485 7.77 10.98 -15.72
N LEU A 486 8.57 10.61 -16.71
CA LEU A 486 9.90 11.19 -16.94
C LEU A 486 9.86 12.56 -17.66
N GLY A 487 8.69 13.08 -18.03
CA GLY A 487 8.55 14.34 -18.77
C GLY A 487 8.98 14.23 -20.24
N ARG A 488 9.07 13.03 -20.80
CA ARG A 488 9.48 12.76 -22.20
C ARG A 488 8.25 12.58 -23.10
N LEU A 489 7.32 13.54 -23.02
CA LEU A 489 6.00 13.41 -23.63
C LEU A 489 6.04 13.28 -25.16
N ASP A 490 6.95 13.95 -25.84
CA ASP A 490 7.10 13.84 -27.30
C ASP A 490 7.46 12.42 -27.73
N GLU A 491 8.28 11.72 -26.96
CA GLU A 491 8.61 10.31 -27.22
C GLU A 491 7.40 9.41 -26.99
N ALA A 492 6.65 9.65 -25.91
CA ALA A 492 5.41 8.92 -25.66
C ALA A 492 4.43 9.09 -26.83
N ARG A 493 4.21 10.32 -27.30
CA ARG A 493 3.34 10.65 -28.44
C ARG A 493 3.72 9.91 -29.72
N CYS A 494 5.02 9.81 -30.01
CA CYS A 494 5.49 9.08 -31.18
C CYS A 494 5.19 7.57 -31.13
N ARG A 495 5.02 7.01 -29.92
CA ARG A 495 4.85 5.56 -29.71
C ARG A 495 3.37 5.15 -29.59
N THR A 496 2.49 6.02 -29.11
CA THR A 496 1.06 5.64 -28.84
C THR A 496 0.34 5.08 -30.05
N ALA A 497 0.55 5.62 -31.25
CA ALA A 497 -0.07 5.13 -32.48
C ALA A 497 0.33 3.66 -32.79
N VAL A 498 1.60 3.31 -32.57
CA VAL A 498 2.11 1.94 -32.75
C VAL A 498 1.54 1.02 -31.68
N VAL A 499 1.47 1.48 -30.45
CA VAL A 499 0.89 0.72 -29.31
C VAL A 499 -0.58 0.39 -29.59
N VAL A 500 -1.38 1.36 -30.04
CA VAL A 500 -2.78 1.16 -30.41
C VAL A 500 -2.90 0.20 -31.59
N ALA A 501 -2.01 0.28 -32.58
CA ALA A 501 -2.01 -0.66 -33.72
C ALA A 501 -1.72 -2.10 -33.25
N GLN A 502 -0.74 -2.31 -32.36
CA GLN A 502 -0.45 -3.63 -31.77
C GLN A 502 -1.65 -4.15 -30.95
N ALA A 503 -2.27 -3.29 -30.15
CA ALA A 503 -3.45 -3.65 -29.36
C ALA A 503 -4.62 -4.13 -30.26
N ARG A 504 -4.90 -3.40 -31.34
CA ARG A 504 -5.94 -3.79 -32.31
C ARG A 504 -5.58 -5.09 -33.03
N ALA A 505 -4.31 -5.31 -33.36
CA ALA A 505 -3.84 -6.56 -33.96
C ALA A 505 -4.00 -7.76 -33.02
N ALA A 506 -3.88 -7.56 -31.71
CA ALA A 506 -4.11 -8.57 -30.70
C ALA A 506 -5.58 -9.00 -30.59
N GLY A 507 -6.53 -8.11 -30.92
CA GLY A 507 -7.98 -8.38 -30.88
C GLY A 507 -8.57 -8.54 -29.48
N ASP A 508 -7.80 -8.33 -28.42
CA ASP A 508 -8.24 -8.40 -27.02
C ASP A 508 -8.84 -7.02 -26.62
N PRO A 509 -10.14 -6.93 -26.28
CA PRO A 509 -10.78 -5.67 -25.91
C PRO A 509 -10.13 -4.98 -24.70
N VAL A 510 -9.61 -5.73 -23.74
CA VAL A 510 -8.94 -5.18 -22.53
C VAL A 510 -7.63 -4.50 -22.91
N VAL A 511 -6.85 -5.12 -23.80
CA VAL A 511 -5.59 -4.56 -24.30
C VAL A 511 -5.86 -3.31 -25.15
N VAL A 512 -6.90 -3.34 -26.00
CA VAL A 512 -7.31 -2.18 -26.83
C VAL A 512 -7.75 -1.03 -25.94
N ARG A 513 -8.53 -1.31 -24.90
CA ARG A 513 -9.02 -0.34 -23.93
C ARG A 513 -7.86 0.41 -23.23
N GLY A 514 -6.86 -0.32 -22.73
CA GLY A 514 -5.68 0.26 -22.10
C GLY A 514 -4.83 1.10 -23.05
N ALA A 515 -4.59 0.61 -24.25
CA ALA A 515 -3.81 1.35 -25.26
C ALA A 515 -4.49 2.67 -25.69
N LEU A 516 -5.82 2.66 -25.89
CA LEU A 516 -6.59 3.86 -26.22
C LEU A 516 -6.63 4.85 -25.04
N ALA A 517 -6.68 4.35 -23.81
CA ALA A 517 -6.64 5.18 -22.62
C ALA A 517 -5.34 5.99 -22.54
N VAL A 518 -4.20 5.31 -22.71
CA VAL A 518 -2.89 5.96 -22.67
C VAL A 518 -2.68 6.89 -23.86
N ASP A 519 -3.14 6.53 -25.07
CA ASP A 519 -3.12 7.45 -26.22
C ASP A 519 -3.92 8.73 -25.93
N GLY A 520 -5.12 8.60 -25.37
CA GLY A 520 -5.93 9.73 -24.97
C GLY A 520 -5.30 10.56 -23.85
N PHE A 521 -4.67 9.92 -22.86
CA PHE A 521 -4.02 10.60 -21.73
C PHE A 521 -2.76 11.37 -22.15
N VAL A 522 -1.89 10.76 -22.95
CA VAL A 522 -0.72 11.42 -23.55
C VAL A 522 -1.14 12.61 -24.41
N ALA A 523 -2.19 12.45 -25.22
CA ALA A 523 -2.76 13.55 -26.00
C ALA A 523 -3.33 14.67 -25.11
N ALA A 524 -3.97 14.32 -23.99
CA ALA A 524 -4.48 15.30 -23.02
C ALA A 524 -3.34 16.10 -22.39
N MET A 525 -2.27 15.45 -21.92
CA MET A 525 -1.09 16.13 -21.35
C MET A 525 -0.41 17.05 -22.38
N ALA A 526 -0.35 16.64 -23.65
CA ALA A 526 0.16 17.45 -24.75
C ALA A 526 -0.76 18.61 -25.15
N GLY A 527 -1.97 18.67 -24.60
CA GLY A 527 -2.96 19.68 -24.94
C GLY A 527 -3.49 19.52 -26.35
N GLU A 528 -3.72 18.30 -26.82
CA GLU A 528 -4.30 18.03 -28.14
C GLU A 528 -5.82 18.13 -28.12
N ALA A 529 -6.38 18.76 -29.14
CA ALA A 529 -7.82 18.75 -29.35
C ALA A 529 -8.30 17.30 -29.62
N GLY A 530 -9.45 16.91 -29.04
CA GLY A 530 -9.99 15.55 -29.20
C GLY A 530 -9.46 14.51 -28.21
N ALA A 531 -8.51 14.84 -27.32
CA ALA A 531 -8.01 13.93 -26.27
C ALA A 531 -9.16 13.35 -25.42
N GLY A 532 -10.12 14.18 -25.02
CA GLY A 532 -11.30 13.74 -24.29
C GLY A 532 -12.20 12.76 -25.07
N ASP A 533 -12.24 12.83 -26.38
CA ASP A 533 -13.01 11.87 -27.21
C ASP A 533 -12.33 10.50 -27.20
N ARG A 534 -10.99 10.45 -27.29
CA ARG A 534 -10.21 9.20 -27.19
C ARG A 534 -10.40 8.55 -25.83
N LEU A 535 -10.34 9.31 -24.73
CA LEU A 535 -10.56 8.82 -23.37
C LEU A 535 -12.01 8.30 -23.19
N ARG A 536 -13.02 9.02 -23.73
CA ARG A 536 -14.41 8.57 -23.69
C ARG A 536 -14.64 7.32 -24.55
N GLU A 537 -13.96 7.18 -25.68
CA GLU A 537 -13.98 5.96 -26.50
C GLU A 537 -13.44 4.78 -25.69
N ALA A 538 -12.27 4.93 -25.06
CA ALA A 538 -11.67 3.92 -24.21
C ALA A 538 -12.58 3.51 -23.05
N ALA A 539 -13.18 4.47 -22.34
CA ALA A 539 -14.08 4.22 -21.21
C ALA A 539 -15.40 3.53 -21.58
N ARG A 540 -15.83 3.58 -22.88
CA ARG A 540 -17.01 2.84 -23.36
C ARG A 540 -16.76 1.36 -23.61
N LEU A 541 -15.50 0.94 -23.72
CA LEU A 541 -15.18 -0.46 -23.93
C LEU A 541 -15.41 -1.26 -22.62
N PRO A 542 -15.82 -2.55 -22.72
CA PRO A 542 -16.08 -3.38 -21.55
C PRO A 542 -14.82 -3.67 -20.75
N GLY A 543 -14.97 -4.06 -19.46
CA GLY A 543 -13.91 -4.56 -18.60
C GLY A 543 -13.60 -3.68 -17.39
N PHE A 544 -14.32 -2.56 -17.16
CA PHE A 544 -14.07 -1.69 -16.02
C PHE A 544 -14.40 -2.36 -14.68
N THR A 545 -15.54 -3.05 -14.57
CA THR A 545 -15.97 -3.69 -13.33
C THR A 545 -15.15 -4.90 -12.94
N ASP A 546 -14.40 -5.45 -13.87
CA ASP A 546 -13.65 -6.71 -13.74
C ASP A 546 -12.13 -6.48 -13.63
N THR A 547 -11.67 -5.22 -13.68
CA THR A 547 -10.25 -4.90 -13.57
C THR A 547 -9.79 -4.96 -12.10
N PRO A 548 -8.71 -5.69 -11.80
CA PRO A 548 -8.13 -5.72 -10.45
C PRO A 548 -7.38 -4.42 -10.08
N PHE A 549 -6.93 -3.65 -11.08
CA PHE A 549 -6.21 -2.39 -10.90
C PHE A 549 -6.97 -1.24 -11.58
N PRO A 550 -8.09 -0.77 -10.99
CA PRO A 550 -8.93 0.24 -11.62
C PRO A 550 -8.31 1.63 -11.68
N TYR A 551 -7.21 1.90 -10.96
CA TYR A 551 -6.47 3.15 -11.07
C TYR A 551 -5.91 3.37 -12.48
N ASP A 552 -5.42 2.34 -13.14
CA ASP A 552 -4.93 2.40 -14.53
C ASP A 552 -6.07 2.33 -15.58
N ALA A 553 -7.32 2.41 -15.15
CA ALA A 553 -8.45 2.36 -16.04
C ALA A 553 -8.66 3.69 -16.80
N PRO A 554 -9.22 3.66 -18.02
CA PRO A 554 -9.58 4.86 -18.77
C PRO A 554 -10.45 5.86 -18.00
N GLU A 555 -11.25 5.38 -17.05
CA GLU A 555 -12.10 6.18 -16.19
C GLU A 555 -11.29 7.12 -15.28
N THR A 556 -10.13 6.68 -14.78
CA THR A 556 -9.22 7.51 -13.99
C THR A 556 -8.61 8.61 -14.87
N PHE A 557 -8.07 8.27 -16.04
CA PHE A 557 -7.49 9.27 -16.94
C PHE A 557 -8.54 10.25 -17.46
N LEU A 558 -9.76 9.78 -17.69
CA LEU A 558 -10.88 10.65 -18.07
C LEU A 558 -11.29 11.57 -16.92
N ALA A 559 -11.27 11.09 -15.68
CA ALA A 559 -11.55 11.90 -14.49
C ALA A 559 -10.50 12.99 -14.29
N GLU A 560 -9.21 12.67 -14.46
CA GLU A 560 -8.12 13.63 -14.41
C GLU A 560 -8.26 14.70 -15.50
N TRP A 561 -8.60 14.31 -16.71
CA TRP A 561 -8.86 15.25 -17.79
C TRP A 561 -10.02 16.21 -17.45
N TYR A 562 -11.11 15.72 -16.85
CA TYR A 562 -12.20 16.57 -16.36
C TYR A 562 -11.73 17.49 -15.20
N LEU A 563 -10.96 16.96 -14.27
CA LEU A 563 -10.40 17.72 -13.14
C LEU A 563 -9.54 18.89 -13.65
N TRP A 564 -8.63 18.67 -14.60
CA TRP A 564 -7.79 19.74 -15.16
C TRP A 564 -8.62 20.85 -15.77
N ARG A 565 -9.73 20.51 -16.38
CA ARG A 565 -10.66 21.45 -17.02
C ARG A 565 -11.60 22.17 -16.05
N GLY A 566 -11.58 21.82 -14.76
CA GLY A 566 -12.49 22.36 -13.75
C GLY A 566 -13.93 21.82 -13.89
N GLU A 567 -14.11 20.68 -14.52
CA GLU A 567 -15.36 19.95 -14.64
C GLU A 567 -15.46 18.93 -13.50
N LEU A 568 -15.71 19.44 -12.27
CA LEU A 568 -15.48 18.70 -11.03
C LEU A 568 -16.51 17.59 -10.77
N ASP A 569 -17.79 17.79 -11.12
CA ASP A 569 -18.83 16.78 -10.88
C ASP A 569 -18.62 15.51 -11.71
N PRO A 570 -18.33 15.58 -13.05
CA PRO A 570 -17.93 14.40 -13.82
C PRO A 570 -16.67 13.71 -13.30
N ALA A 571 -15.66 14.48 -12.90
CA ALA A 571 -14.43 13.94 -12.33
C ALA A 571 -14.71 13.13 -11.04
N ARG A 572 -15.45 13.73 -10.10
CA ARG A 572 -15.83 13.08 -8.84
C ARG A 572 -16.59 11.77 -9.06
N ASN A 573 -17.60 11.79 -9.92
CA ASN A 573 -18.43 10.62 -10.18
C ASN A 573 -17.62 9.43 -10.75
N LEU A 574 -16.64 9.71 -11.61
CA LEU A 574 -15.75 8.68 -12.14
C LEU A 574 -14.78 8.16 -11.07
N LEU A 575 -14.18 9.04 -10.28
CA LEU A 575 -13.26 8.64 -9.22
C LEU A 575 -13.98 7.84 -8.11
N ASP A 576 -15.20 8.21 -7.75
CA ASP A 576 -16.02 7.43 -6.81
C ASP A 576 -16.32 6.04 -7.38
N ALA A 577 -16.61 5.92 -8.69
CA ALA A 577 -16.81 4.65 -9.35
C ALA A 577 -15.52 3.80 -9.35
N VAL A 578 -14.35 4.42 -9.60
CA VAL A 578 -13.04 3.75 -9.54
C VAL A 578 -12.77 3.23 -8.13
N ILE A 579 -12.99 4.03 -7.10
CA ILE A 579 -12.85 3.61 -5.69
C ILE A 579 -13.79 2.44 -5.38
N ALA A 580 -15.05 2.51 -5.82
CA ALA A 580 -16.01 1.44 -5.58
C ALA A 580 -15.60 0.11 -6.25
N VAL A 581 -14.97 0.16 -7.44
CA VAL A 581 -14.39 -1.01 -8.09
C VAL A 581 -13.16 -1.49 -7.32
N ALA A 582 -12.25 -0.59 -6.96
CA ALA A 582 -11.04 -0.91 -6.20
C ALA A 582 -11.37 -1.61 -4.87
N GLU A 583 -12.29 -1.05 -4.10
CA GLU A 583 -12.73 -1.63 -2.81
C GLU A 583 -13.39 -3.00 -2.97
N ARG A 584 -14.19 -3.20 -4.04
CA ARG A 584 -14.76 -4.52 -4.32
C ARG A 584 -13.72 -5.58 -4.62
N HIS A 585 -12.67 -5.21 -5.35
CA HIS A 585 -11.57 -6.10 -5.72
C HIS A 585 -10.44 -6.14 -4.70
N GLY A 586 -10.53 -5.37 -3.59
CA GLY A 586 -9.51 -5.33 -2.54
C GLY A 586 -8.21 -4.63 -2.96
N SER A 587 -8.27 -3.79 -4.01
CA SER A 587 -7.13 -2.99 -4.46
C SER A 587 -7.05 -1.70 -3.65
N ASP A 588 -6.51 -1.79 -2.42
CA ASP A 588 -6.36 -0.63 -1.53
C ASP A 588 -5.40 0.42 -2.11
N GLU A 589 -4.39 -0.02 -2.87
CA GLU A 589 -3.48 0.86 -3.61
C GLU A 589 -4.24 1.73 -4.62
N SER A 590 -5.00 1.10 -5.53
CA SER A 590 -5.81 1.84 -6.50
C SER A 590 -6.83 2.77 -5.82
N ALA A 591 -7.41 2.36 -4.70
CA ALA A 591 -8.34 3.20 -3.94
C ALA A 591 -7.61 4.38 -3.29
N ALA A 592 -6.40 4.19 -2.76
CA ALA A 592 -5.59 5.23 -2.15
C ALA A 592 -5.12 6.26 -3.19
N GLU A 593 -4.57 5.80 -4.31
CA GLU A 593 -4.12 6.66 -5.40
C GLU A 593 -5.27 7.45 -6.03
N THR A 594 -6.44 6.83 -6.19
CA THR A 594 -7.63 7.52 -6.68
C THR A 594 -8.09 8.63 -5.72
N ARG A 595 -7.98 8.41 -4.40
CA ARG A 595 -8.29 9.45 -3.40
C ARG A 595 -7.41 10.68 -3.51
N LEU A 596 -6.19 10.55 -4.03
CA LEU A 596 -5.32 11.70 -4.30
C LEU A 596 -5.97 12.68 -5.29
N HIS A 597 -6.56 12.18 -6.37
CA HIS A 597 -7.27 13.03 -7.34
C HIS A 597 -8.53 13.64 -6.73
N LEU A 598 -9.23 12.91 -5.84
CA LEU A 598 -10.36 13.48 -5.08
C LEU A 598 -9.94 14.63 -4.16
N ILE A 599 -8.72 14.61 -3.61
CA ILE A 599 -8.20 15.75 -2.84
C ILE A 599 -8.18 17.03 -3.70
N GLU A 600 -7.67 16.95 -4.93
CA GLU A 600 -7.66 18.10 -5.85
C GLU A 600 -9.08 18.50 -6.28
N VAL A 601 -9.97 17.54 -6.56
CA VAL A 601 -11.38 17.81 -6.90
C VAL A 601 -12.07 18.57 -5.77
N GLU A 602 -11.97 18.08 -4.53
CA GLU A 602 -12.63 18.70 -3.38
C GLU A 602 -11.99 20.02 -2.99
N TRP A 603 -10.67 20.16 -3.16
CA TRP A 603 -9.99 21.41 -2.94
C TRP A 603 -10.48 22.50 -3.92
N ARG A 604 -10.59 22.20 -5.23
CA ARG A 604 -11.11 23.13 -6.24
C ARG A 604 -12.61 23.40 -6.05
N ALA A 605 -13.37 22.42 -5.58
CA ALA A 605 -14.80 22.57 -5.24
C ALA A 605 -15.06 23.40 -3.96
N GLY A 606 -14.01 23.64 -3.16
CA GLY A 606 -14.11 24.35 -1.88
C GLY A 606 -14.50 23.48 -0.69
N ASN A 607 -14.55 22.16 -0.85
CA ASN A 607 -14.88 21.19 0.20
C ASN A 607 -13.61 20.77 0.94
N TRP A 608 -12.90 21.74 1.54
CA TRP A 608 -11.57 21.48 2.11
C TRP A 608 -11.53 20.52 3.28
N ASP A 609 -12.66 20.32 3.99
CA ASP A 609 -12.77 19.30 5.05
C ASP A 609 -12.79 17.89 4.46
N ALA A 610 -13.49 17.68 3.34
CA ALA A 610 -13.47 16.42 2.62
C ALA A 610 -12.08 16.14 2.04
N ALA A 611 -11.44 17.15 1.42
CA ALA A 611 -10.07 17.03 0.93
C ALA A 611 -9.09 16.61 2.04
N ALA A 612 -9.21 17.21 3.24
CA ALA A 612 -8.38 16.87 4.40
C ALA A 612 -8.64 15.43 4.90
N ALA A 613 -9.89 14.97 4.88
CA ALA A 613 -10.22 13.60 5.25
C ALA A 613 -9.60 12.58 4.28
N TYR A 614 -9.67 12.83 2.96
CA TYR A 614 -8.98 12.00 1.96
C TYR A 614 -7.46 12.01 2.12
N ALA A 615 -6.86 13.19 2.37
CA ALA A 615 -5.43 13.30 2.61
C ALA A 615 -4.98 12.51 3.86
N ALA A 616 -5.75 12.59 4.95
CA ALA A 616 -5.46 11.82 6.17
C ALA A 616 -5.57 10.30 5.93
N ALA A 617 -6.55 9.85 5.14
CA ALA A 617 -6.69 8.44 4.76
C ALA A 617 -5.52 7.97 3.89
N PHE A 618 -5.09 8.80 2.92
CA PHE A 618 -3.96 8.53 2.05
C PHE A 618 -2.63 8.44 2.82
N VAL A 619 -2.37 9.38 3.75
CA VAL A 619 -1.18 9.36 4.61
C VAL A 619 -1.14 8.14 5.52
N ARG A 620 -2.30 7.70 6.06
CA ARG A 620 -2.39 6.46 6.84
C ARG A 620 -1.97 5.25 6.02
N TRP A 621 -2.55 5.10 4.85
CA TRP A 621 -2.26 3.98 3.95
C TRP A 621 -0.76 3.89 3.62
N TRP A 622 -0.11 5.02 3.31
CA TRP A 622 1.34 5.07 3.05
C TRP A 622 2.20 4.69 4.27
N ARG A 623 1.77 5.04 5.48
CA ARG A 623 2.46 4.59 6.70
C ARG A 623 2.32 3.09 6.92
N GLU A 624 1.17 2.54 6.64
CA GLU A 624 0.86 1.12 6.77
C GLU A 624 1.65 0.26 5.77
N THR A 625 1.92 0.77 4.57
CA THR A 625 2.72 0.06 3.55
C THR A 625 4.22 0.12 3.81
N GLY A 626 4.68 0.95 4.77
CA GLY A 626 6.10 1.08 5.13
C GLY A 626 6.96 1.81 4.10
N GLU A 627 6.35 2.43 3.08
CA GLU A 627 7.06 3.21 2.10
C GLU A 627 7.36 4.64 2.59
N ALA A 628 8.52 5.19 2.18
CA ALA A 628 8.90 6.55 2.54
C ALA A 628 7.90 7.57 1.95
N GLN A 629 7.63 8.65 2.70
CA GLN A 629 6.80 9.76 2.23
C GLN A 629 7.23 10.20 0.82
N LEU A 630 6.28 10.17 -0.13
CA LEU A 630 6.50 10.58 -1.50
C LEU A 630 6.18 12.08 -1.67
N GLY A 631 6.76 12.73 -2.69
CA GLY A 631 6.41 14.10 -3.08
C GLY A 631 4.92 14.32 -3.27
N ILE A 632 4.22 13.28 -3.72
CA ILE A 632 2.75 13.21 -3.88
C ILE A 632 1.98 13.46 -2.57
N THR A 633 2.39 12.81 -1.47
CA THR A 633 1.77 12.99 -0.14
C THR A 633 2.00 14.41 0.37
N ALA A 634 3.23 14.90 0.21
CA ALA A 634 3.59 16.23 0.62
C ALA A 634 2.82 17.30 -0.16
N TYR A 635 2.63 17.11 -1.47
CA TYR A 635 1.80 17.98 -2.29
C TYR A 635 0.35 18.05 -1.76
N ALA A 636 -0.27 16.89 -1.54
CA ALA A 636 -1.66 16.81 -1.10
C ALA A 636 -1.89 17.54 0.26
N VAL A 637 -1.02 17.29 1.24
CA VAL A 637 -1.09 17.93 2.56
C VAL A 637 -0.81 19.43 2.45
N SER A 638 0.26 19.81 1.75
CA SER A 638 0.66 21.21 1.64
C SER A 638 -0.37 22.07 0.89
N LEU A 639 -1.05 21.53 -0.11
CA LEU A 639 -2.11 22.21 -0.84
C LEU A 639 -3.28 22.60 0.07
N ILE A 640 -3.72 21.70 0.96
CA ILE A 640 -4.81 21.94 1.91
C ILE A 640 -4.39 22.98 2.94
N GLU A 641 -3.21 22.82 3.53
CA GLU A 641 -2.67 23.72 4.54
C GLU A 641 -2.44 25.15 3.97
N ALA A 642 -1.95 25.25 2.73
CA ALA A 642 -1.80 26.53 2.03
C ALA A 642 -3.14 27.23 1.83
N GLY A 643 -4.19 26.48 1.53
CA GLY A 643 -5.55 27.00 1.42
C GLY A 643 -6.04 27.56 2.75
N ARG A 644 -5.90 26.83 3.83
CA ARG A 644 -6.39 27.17 5.19
C ARG A 644 -5.55 28.21 5.92
N GLY A 645 -4.35 28.52 5.44
CA GLY A 645 -3.46 29.53 6.03
C GLY A 645 -2.45 28.99 7.04
N GLY A 646 -2.24 27.68 7.11
CA GLY A 646 -1.16 27.02 7.85
C GLY A 646 0.21 27.18 7.18
N ILE A 647 0.69 28.41 6.98
CA ILE A 647 1.79 28.75 6.05
C ILE A 647 3.10 28.07 6.39
N GLU A 648 3.53 28.08 7.64
CA GLU A 648 4.83 27.52 8.02
C GLU A 648 4.85 26.01 7.80
N HIS A 649 3.79 25.33 8.20
CA HIS A 649 3.65 23.89 7.98
C HIS A 649 3.51 23.54 6.49
N ALA A 650 2.69 24.27 5.74
CA ALA A 650 2.55 24.07 4.29
C ALA A 650 3.90 24.26 3.56
N ARG A 651 4.67 25.30 3.97
CA ARG A 651 6.00 25.57 3.38
C ARG A 651 6.98 24.45 3.68
N GLU A 652 7.07 23.99 4.92
CA GLU A 652 7.94 22.90 5.34
C GLU A 652 7.60 21.60 4.57
N VAL A 653 6.34 21.21 4.54
CA VAL A 653 5.88 20.00 3.87
C VAL A 653 6.10 20.09 2.36
N ALA A 654 5.75 21.22 1.71
CA ALA A 654 5.97 21.41 0.27
C ALA A 654 7.46 21.42 -0.11
N ALA A 655 8.32 22.02 0.71
CA ALA A 655 9.77 22.02 0.47
C ALA A 655 10.37 20.62 0.61
N THR A 656 9.95 19.85 1.60
CA THR A 656 10.34 18.44 1.79
C THR A 656 9.87 17.61 0.60
N GLY A 657 8.61 17.76 0.19
CA GLY A 657 8.05 17.07 -0.97
C GLY A 657 8.78 17.40 -2.27
N LEU A 658 9.14 18.67 -2.47
CA LEU A 658 9.95 19.10 -3.61
C LEU A 658 11.31 18.38 -3.64
N GLN A 659 12.02 18.36 -2.51
CA GLN A 659 13.32 17.67 -2.41
C GLN A 659 13.20 16.18 -2.74
N GLN A 660 12.13 15.53 -2.25
CA GLN A 660 11.88 14.11 -2.51
C GLN A 660 11.54 13.85 -3.98
N ALA A 661 10.70 14.70 -4.60
CA ALA A 661 10.32 14.59 -6.00
C ALA A 661 11.56 14.81 -6.92
N GLU A 662 12.40 15.79 -6.63
CA GLU A 662 13.66 16.04 -7.38
C GLU A 662 14.63 14.87 -7.27
N ALA A 663 14.79 14.28 -6.06
CA ALA A 663 15.65 13.12 -5.86
C ALA A 663 15.20 11.90 -6.67
N ARG A 664 13.88 11.75 -6.91
CA ARG A 664 13.28 10.67 -7.70
C ARG A 664 13.07 11.03 -9.18
N ARG A 665 13.45 12.25 -9.59
CA ARG A 665 13.22 12.80 -10.94
C ARG A 665 11.73 12.85 -11.32
N ASP A 666 10.86 12.98 -10.34
CA ASP A 666 9.42 13.16 -10.53
C ASP A 666 9.12 14.63 -10.79
N TRP A 667 9.17 15.01 -12.07
CA TRP A 667 8.96 16.39 -12.50
C TRP A 667 7.55 16.90 -12.15
N MET A 668 6.52 16.02 -12.19
CA MET A 668 5.12 16.41 -11.99
C MET A 668 4.89 16.90 -10.55
N TYR A 669 5.30 16.12 -9.56
CA TYR A 669 5.16 16.52 -8.16
C TYR A 669 6.16 17.57 -7.75
N ALA A 670 7.33 17.63 -8.37
CA ALA A 670 8.24 18.76 -8.22
C ALA A 670 7.58 20.07 -8.70
N ALA A 671 6.93 20.07 -9.87
CA ALA A 671 6.18 21.22 -10.38
C ALA A 671 5.00 21.61 -9.48
N LYS A 672 4.20 20.64 -9.02
CA LYS A 672 3.06 20.86 -8.13
C LYS A 672 3.47 21.42 -6.76
N CYS A 673 4.54 20.90 -6.14
CA CYS A 673 5.09 21.43 -4.88
C CYS A 673 5.62 22.86 -5.05
N ARG A 674 6.31 23.16 -6.17
CA ARG A 674 6.74 24.54 -6.49
C ARG A 674 5.57 25.47 -6.67
N TRP A 675 4.49 25.03 -7.31
CA TRP A 675 3.28 25.83 -7.44
C TRP A 675 2.67 26.16 -6.07
N VAL A 676 2.56 25.20 -5.14
CA VAL A 676 2.08 25.44 -3.78
C VAL A 676 2.96 26.48 -3.06
N LEU A 677 4.29 26.37 -3.15
CA LEU A 677 5.22 27.35 -2.58
C LEU A 677 4.99 28.73 -3.18
N GLY A 678 4.80 28.85 -4.50
CA GLY A 678 4.47 30.11 -5.17
C GLY A 678 3.14 30.69 -4.74
N LEU A 679 2.10 29.85 -4.56
CA LEU A 679 0.78 30.24 -4.07
C LEU A 679 0.84 30.79 -2.64
N LEU A 680 1.67 30.21 -1.77
CA LEU A 680 1.93 30.69 -0.42
C LEU A 680 2.52 32.10 -0.43
N GLU A 681 3.51 32.39 -1.29
CA GLU A 681 4.12 33.71 -1.39
C GLU A 681 3.13 34.76 -1.96
N LEU A 682 2.29 34.38 -2.93
CA LEU A 682 1.21 35.24 -3.41
C LEU A 682 0.18 35.54 -2.31
N SER A 683 -0.15 34.57 -1.47
CA SER A 683 -1.04 34.78 -0.33
C SER A 683 -0.45 35.72 0.72
N ALA A 684 0.87 35.87 0.75
CA ALA A 684 1.61 36.81 1.59
C ALA A 684 1.80 38.20 0.95
N ASP A 685 1.23 38.45 -0.24
CA ASP A 685 1.41 39.71 -1.04
C ASP A 685 2.88 39.94 -1.46
N ASP A 686 3.65 38.84 -1.69
CA ASP A 686 5.05 38.87 -2.13
C ASP A 686 5.22 38.20 -3.51
N PRO A 687 4.85 38.88 -4.60
CA PRO A 687 4.97 38.35 -5.96
C PRO A 687 6.42 38.13 -6.39
N ALA A 688 7.39 38.84 -5.83
CA ALA A 688 8.80 38.66 -6.18
C ALA A 688 9.33 37.33 -5.60
N ALA A 689 8.92 36.96 -4.38
CA ALA A 689 9.24 35.67 -3.82
C ALA A 689 8.52 34.54 -4.57
N ALA A 690 7.27 34.75 -5.03
CA ALA A 690 6.53 33.77 -5.80
C ALA A 690 7.23 33.38 -7.11
N LEU A 691 7.85 34.32 -7.81
CA LEU A 691 8.56 34.08 -9.07
C LEU A 691 9.68 33.04 -8.92
N ARG A 692 10.38 33.02 -7.78
CA ARG A 692 11.46 32.03 -7.52
C ARG A 692 10.97 30.59 -7.61
N TRP A 693 9.68 30.38 -7.29
CA TRP A 693 9.06 29.07 -7.32
C TRP A 693 8.31 28.78 -8.63
N LEU A 694 7.66 29.81 -9.22
CA LEU A 694 6.78 29.62 -10.38
C LEU A 694 7.53 29.64 -11.72
N GLU A 695 8.63 30.40 -11.87
CA GLU A 695 9.40 30.43 -13.13
C GLU A 695 10.00 29.04 -13.48
N PRO A 696 10.63 28.29 -12.56
CA PRO A 696 11.11 26.96 -12.86
C PRO A 696 10.03 25.99 -13.32
N VAL A 697 8.77 26.15 -12.85
CA VAL A 697 7.65 25.32 -13.33
C VAL A 697 7.39 25.56 -14.81
N ALA A 698 7.42 26.81 -15.26
CA ALA A 698 7.24 27.15 -16.68
C ALA A 698 8.29 26.49 -17.56
N ASP A 699 9.57 26.51 -17.12
CA ASP A 699 10.67 25.89 -17.83
C ASP A 699 10.53 24.36 -17.87
N MET A 700 10.14 23.74 -16.75
CA MET A 700 9.90 22.28 -16.66
C MET A 700 8.79 21.82 -17.60
N LEU A 701 7.63 22.50 -17.62
CA LEU A 701 6.53 22.13 -18.48
C LEU A 701 6.83 22.34 -19.95
N GLN A 702 7.59 23.38 -20.28
CA GLN A 702 8.03 23.62 -21.64
C GLN A 702 9.01 22.54 -22.11
N ALA A 703 9.98 22.17 -21.29
CA ALA A 703 10.94 21.11 -21.60
C ALA A 703 10.25 19.75 -21.77
N GLY A 704 9.19 19.48 -20.99
CA GLY A 704 8.38 18.27 -21.08
C GLY A 704 7.32 18.27 -22.19
N ALA A 705 7.22 19.32 -23.00
CA ALA A 705 6.20 19.50 -24.05
C ALA A 705 4.75 19.42 -23.54
N ILE A 706 4.52 19.82 -22.27
CA ILE A 706 3.19 19.81 -21.62
C ILE A 706 2.37 20.99 -22.12
N GLY A 707 1.27 20.68 -22.80
CA GLY A 707 0.34 21.65 -23.38
C GLY A 707 -0.97 21.83 -22.64
N GLU A 708 -1.26 20.98 -21.65
CA GLU A 708 -2.47 21.03 -20.83
C GLU A 708 -2.33 22.09 -19.71
N PRO A 709 -3.12 23.18 -19.74
CA PRO A 709 -2.96 24.28 -18.78
C PRO A 709 -3.41 23.95 -17.36
N GLY A 710 -4.28 23.00 -17.19
CA GLY A 710 -4.89 22.63 -15.90
C GLY A 710 -4.20 21.53 -15.14
N LEU A 711 -3.24 20.82 -15.76
CA LEU A 711 -2.45 19.74 -15.14
C LEU A 711 -1.65 20.26 -13.92
N CYS A 712 -0.99 21.41 -14.08
CA CYS A 712 -0.41 22.19 -12.99
C CYS A 712 -0.88 23.65 -13.15
N PRO A 713 -1.82 24.13 -12.31
CA PRO A 713 -2.56 25.37 -12.57
C PRO A 713 -1.81 26.65 -12.14
N PHE A 714 -0.49 26.70 -12.32
CA PHE A 714 0.41 27.78 -11.89
C PHE A 714 0.43 28.98 -12.85
N THR A 715 0.07 28.78 -14.11
CA THR A 715 0.25 29.78 -15.18
C THR A 715 -0.42 31.14 -14.88
N PRO A 716 -1.70 31.22 -14.41
CA PRO A 716 -2.29 32.50 -14.06
C PRO A 716 -1.59 33.18 -12.88
N ASP A 717 -1.09 32.41 -11.91
CA ASP A 717 -0.35 32.91 -10.75
C ASP A 717 1.01 33.50 -11.15
N LEU A 718 1.70 32.85 -12.09
CA LEU A 718 2.93 33.36 -12.67
C LEU A 718 2.71 34.67 -13.42
N ILE A 719 1.64 34.77 -14.22
CA ILE A 719 1.28 35.99 -14.93
C ILE A 719 1.00 37.13 -13.95
N GLU A 720 0.25 36.88 -12.87
CA GLU A 720 0.00 37.86 -11.82
C GLU A 720 1.28 38.34 -11.14
N ALA A 721 2.21 37.43 -10.84
CA ALA A 721 3.49 37.74 -10.22
C ALA A 721 4.37 38.59 -11.17
N TRP A 722 4.46 38.28 -12.46
CA TRP A 722 5.16 39.09 -13.46
C TRP A 722 4.52 40.47 -13.63
N ALA A 723 3.18 40.53 -13.71
CA ALA A 723 2.47 41.81 -13.82
C ALA A 723 2.72 42.70 -12.61
N ALA A 724 2.70 42.15 -11.40
CA ALA A 724 2.95 42.86 -10.15
C ALA A 724 4.39 43.38 -10.01
N THR A 725 5.37 42.63 -10.58
CA THR A 725 6.80 43.00 -10.58
C THR A 725 7.24 43.81 -11.80
N GLY A 726 6.29 44.16 -12.72
CA GLY A 726 6.55 45.00 -13.89
C GLY A 726 7.13 44.25 -15.10
N GLN A 727 7.13 42.94 -15.11
CA GLN A 727 7.61 42.12 -16.24
C GLN A 727 6.48 41.90 -17.27
N LEU A 728 5.92 43.01 -17.80
CA LEU A 728 4.65 43.01 -18.53
C LEU A 728 4.72 42.24 -19.86
N ASP A 729 5.85 42.30 -20.58
CA ASP A 729 6.01 41.58 -21.86
C ASP A 729 6.01 40.05 -21.66
N ARG A 730 6.68 39.57 -20.61
CA ARG A 730 6.68 38.12 -20.26
C ARG A 730 5.25 37.68 -19.88
N ALA A 731 4.58 38.47 -19.07
CA ALA A 731 3.20 38.22 -18.68
C ALA A 731 2.26 38.16 -19.88
N ALA A 732 2.40 39.09 -20.82
CA ALA A 732 1.60 39.18 -22.05
C ALA A 732 1.82 37.96 -22.96
N GLY A 733 3.07 37.54 -23.15
CA GLY A 733 3.41 36.36 -23.96
C GLY A 733 2.79 35.08 -23.37
N ARG A 734 2.90 34.90 -22.04
CA ARG A 734 2.34 33.71 -21.38
C ARG A 734 0.80 33.75 -21.33
N LEU A 735 0.20 34.94 -21.18
CA LEU A 735 -1.25 35.11 -21.25
C LEU A 735 -1.79 34.73 -22.64
N ALA A 736 -1.09 35.14 -23.71
CA ALA A 736 -1.49 34.78 -25.08
C ALA A 736 -1.51 33.26 -25.28
N TRP A 737 -0.52 32.52 -24.73
CA TRP A 737 -0.49 31.07 -24.72
C TRP A 737 -1.70 30.48 -23.97
N LEU A 738 -1.99 30.99 -22.76
CA LEU A 738 -3.13 30.47 -21.95
C LEU A 738 -4.48 30.70 -22.62
N GLN A 739 -4.66 31.89 -23.23
CA GLN A 739 -5.85 32.22 -24.00
C GLN A 739 -6.00 31.38 -25.27
N ASP A 740 -4.89 31.09 -25.94
CA ASP A 740 -4.90 30.19 -27.11
C ASP A 740 -5.29 28.78 -26.70
N ALA A 741 -4.70 28.25 -25.64
CA ALA A 741 -5.06 26.94 -25.09
C ALA A 741 -6.55 26.90 -24.66
N ALA A 742 -7.04 27.96 -24.03
CA ALA A 742 -8.45 28.09 -23.63
C ALA A 742 -9.42 27.97 -24.83
N ARG A 743 -9.07 28.63 -25.97
CA ARG A 743 -9.89 28.57 -27.21
C ARG A 743 -9.74 27.22 -27.93
N ARG A 744 -8.50 26.77 -28.16
CA ARG A 744 -8.18 25.57 -28.96
C ARG A 744 -8.74 24.30 -28.30
N LEU A 745 -8.69 24.21 -26.97
CA LEU A 745 -9.16 23.07 -26.19
C LEU A 745 -10.60 23.23 -25.68
N ASP A 746 -11.25 24.35 -25.96
CA ASP A 746 -12.52 24.72 -25.32
C ASP A 746 -12.49 24.53 -23.79
N HIS A 747 -11.46 25.07 -23.12
CA HIS A 747 -11.08 24.75 -21.76
C HIS A 747 -11.68 25.72 -20.75
N PRO A 748 -12.71 25.30 -19.97
CA PRO A 748 -13.44 26.23 -19.08
C PRO A 748 -12.57 26.89 -18.01
N TRP A 749 -11.75 26.08 -17.30
CA TRP A 749 -10.86 26.63 -16.27
C TRP A 749 -9.84 27.63 -16.87
N ALA A 750 -9.27 27.31 -18.02
CA ALA A 750 -8.30 28.20 -18.66
C ALA A 750 -8.96 29.52 -19.13
N ARG A 751 -10.24 29.53 -19.54
CA ARG A 751 -10.99 30.75 -19.83
C ARG A 751 -11.14 31.63 -18.58
N ILE A 752 -11.58 31.04 -17.46
CA ILE A 752 -11.77 31.75 -16.20
C ILE A 752 -10.44 32.33 -15.71
N SER A 753 -9.41 31.52 -15.63
CA SER A 753 -8.10 31.89 -15.09
C SER A 753 -7.37 32.88 -16.02
N SER A 754 -7.53 32.78 -17.35
CA SER A 754 -6.97 33.77 -18.28
C SER A 754 -7.61 35.14 -18.15
N GLY A 755 -8.92 35.24 -17.86
CA GLY A 755 -9.59 36.51 -17.59
C GLY A 755 -9.06 37.19 -16.32
N ARG A 756 -8.82 36.40 -15.26
CA ARG A 756 -8.18 36.89 -14.03
C ARG A 756 -6.74 37.36 -14.29
N ALA A 757 -5.96 36.57 -15.00
CA ALA A 757 -4.58 36.90 -15.34
C ALA A 757 -4.50 38.13 -16.27
N GLN A 758 -5.42 38.28 -17.22
CA GLN A 758 -5.56 39.44 -18.07
C GLN A 758 -5.84 40.71 -17.27
N ALA A 759 -6.75 40.61 -16.31
CA ALA A 759 -7.05 41.75 -15.42
C ALA A 759 -5.82 42.15 -14.60
N ALA A 760 -5.02 41.20 -14.10
CA ALA A 760 -3.78 41.50 -13.39
C ALA A 760 -2.75 42.19 -14.30
N LEU A 761 -2.59 41.74 -15.55
CA LEU A 761 -1.71 42.35 -16.54
C LEU A 761 -2.16 43.81 -16.86
N LEU A 762 -3.45 44.01 -17.08
CA LEU A 762 -4.01 45.35 -17.33
C LEU A 762 -3.83 46.32 -16.14
N LEU A 763 -3.91 45.81 -14.91
CA LEU A 763 -3.55 46.58 -13.70
C LEU A 763 -2.06 46.94 -13.70
N GLY A 764 -1.17 46.10 -14.23
CA GLY A 764 0.23 46.42 -14.45
C GLY A 764 0.44 47.51 -15.47
N HIS A 765 -0.32 47.52 -16.54
CA HIS A 765 -0.36 48.58 -17.56
C HIS A 765 -1.06 49.84 -17.08
N ARG A 766 -1.57 49.89 -15.85
CA ARG A 766 -2.29 51.05 -15.26
C ARG A 766 -3.61 51.37 -15.98
N ASP A 767 -4.26 50.34 -16.54
CA ASP A 767 -5.61 50.45 -17.11
C ASP A 767 -6.62 49.70 -16.22
N PRO A 768 -7.08 50.32 -15.12
CA PRO A 768 -7.98 49.70 -14.17
C PRO A 768 -9.40 49.51 -14.73
N ALA A 769 -9.86 50.29 -15.70
CA ALA A 769 -11.18 50.14 -16.29
C ALA A 769 -11.23 48.86 -17.16
N ALA A 770 -10.26 48.66 -18.03
CA ALA A 770 -10.15 47.45 -18.83
C ALA A 770 -9.91 46.18 -17.94
N ALA A 771 -9.13 46.32 -16.85
CA ALA A 771 -8.92 45.26 -15.87
C ALA A 771 -10.23 44.83 -15.19
N ALA A 772 -11.06 45.79 -14.78
CA ALA A 772 -12.35 45.49 -14.16
C ALA A 772 -13.28 44.75 -15.15
N ALA A 773 -13.32 45.20 -16.42
CA ALA A 773 -14.11 44.53 -17.45
C ALA A 773 -13.64 43.09 -17.70
N ALA A 774 -12.33 42.86 -17.79
CA ALA A 774 -11.76 41.51 -17.99
C ALA A 774 -12.08 40.55 -16.83
N ALA A 775 -11.94 41.02 -15.57
CA ALA A 775 -12.28 40.18 -14.40
C ALA A 775 -13.79 39.92 -14.31
N ALA A 776 -14.63 40.93 -14.55
CA ALA A 776 -16.10 40.81 -14.50
C ALA A 776 -16.64 39.79 -15.51
N ALA A 777 -16.01 39.69 -16.70
CA ALA A 777 -16.47 38.83 -17.78
C ALA A 777 -16.43 37.32 -17.42
N VAL A 778 -15.54 36.89 -16.54
CA VAL A 778 -15.32 35.48 -16.19
C VAL A 778 -16.00 35.03 -14.90
N ILE A 779 -16.49 35.96 -14.09
CA ILE A 779 -17.16 35.66 -12.81
C ILE A 779 -18.42 34.80 -12.99
N PRO A 780 -19.32 35.05 -13.96
CA PRO A 780 -20.51 34.22 -14.14
C PRO A 780 -20.14 32.75 -14.42
N GLU A 781 -19.11 32.49 -15.24
CA GLU A 781 -18.65 31.13 -15.53
C GLU A 781 -18.02 30.48 -14.28
N ALA A 782 -17.22 31.22 -13.49
CA ALA A 782 -16.63 30.72 -12.25
C ALA A 782 -17.69 30.28 -11.22
N ARG A 783 -18.81 31.05 -11.12
CA ARG A 783 -19.96 30.70 -10.29
C ARG A 783 -20.71 29.47 -10.81
N GLN A 784 -20.99 29.41 -12.10
CA GLN A 784 -21.68 28.30 -12.75
C GLN A 784 -20.91 26.99 -12.56
N ARG A 785 -19.57 27.04 -12.68
CA ARG A 785 -18.69 25.90 -12.54
C ARG A 785 -18.40 25.50 -11.07
N ARG A 786 -18.90 26.28 -10.11
CA ARG A 786 -18.67 26.06 -8.68
C ARG A 786 -17.17 25.95 -8.33
N LEU A 787 -16.39 26.94 -8.80
CA LEU A 787 -14.97 27.08 -8.52
C LEU A 787 -14.76 28.24 -7.52
N PRO A 788 -15.07 28.07 -6.21
CA PRO A 788 -15.16 29.18 -5.27
C PRO A 788 -13.82 29.85 -5.01
N PHE A 789 -12.70 29.09 -5.01
CA PHE A 789 -11.37 29.71 -4.84
C PHE A 789 -11.01 30.61 -6.03
N GLU A 790 -11.22 30.16 -7.26
CA GLU A 790 -11.04 31.00 -8.47
C GLU A 790 -12.00 32.18 -8.49
N LEU A 791 -13.26 31.99 -8.08
CA LEU A 791 -14.24 33.07 -7.95
C LEU A 791 -13.74 34.15 -6.98
N GLY A 792 -13.25 33.74 -5.79
CA GLY A 792 -12.68 34.66 -4.80
C GLY A 792 -11.50 35.46 -5.35
N ARG A 793 -10.60 34.75 -6.11
CA ARG A 793 -9.46 35.40 -6.78
C ARG A 793 -9.89 36.39 -7.86
N CYS A 794 -10.88 36.04 -8.69
CA CYS A 794 -11.45 36.96 -9.69
C CYS A 794 -12.10 38.20 -9.04
N LEU A 795 -12.88 38.02 -7.97
CA LEU A 795 -13.51 39.10 -7.24
C LEU A 795 -12.50 40.05 -6.56
N LEU A 796 -11.40 39.48 -6.01
CA LEU A 796 -10.32 40.29 -5.41
C LEU A 796 -9.64 41.18 -6.46
N VAL A 797 -9.33 40.64 -7.65
CA VAL A 797 -8.75 41.41 -8.75
C VAL A 797 -9.73 42.43 -9.27
N LEU A 798 -11.02 42.05 -9.44
CA LEU A 798 -12.09 42.98 -9.86
C LEU A 798 -12.24 44.15 -8.87
N GLY A 799 -12.39 43.88 -7.58
CA GLY A 799 -12.54 44.91 -6.57
C GLY A 799 -11.30 45.80 -6.46
N THR A 800 -10.10 45.25 -6.68
CA THR A 800 -8.85 45.99 -6.74
C THR A 800 -8.81 46.93 -7.96
N ALA A 801 -9.26 46.45 -9.12
CA ALA A 801 -9.36 47.23 -10.35
C ALA A 801 -10.38 48.39 -10.20
N GLN A 802 -11.60 48.08 -9.74
CA GLN A 802 -12.66 49.05 -9.48
C GLN A 802 -12.22 50.14 -8.47
N ARG A 803 -11.48 49.75 -7.42
CA ARG A 803 -10.92 50.69 -6.45
C ARG A 803 -9.92 51.64 -7.11
N LYS A 804 -9.03 51.13 -7.97
CA LYS A 804 -8.06 51.96 -8.70
C LYS A 804 -8.74 52.85 -9.74
N ASP A 805 -9.87 52.42 -10.30
CA ASP A 805 -10.70 53.16 -11.23
C ASP A 805 -11.69 54.11 -10.52
N ARG A 806 -11.57 54.24 -9.19
CA ARG A 806 -12.42 55.11 -8.34
C ARG A 806 -13.91 54.74 -8.28
N GLN A 807 -14.29 53.52 -8.69
CA GLN A 807 -15.64 52.97 -8.58
C GLN A 807 -15.89 52.43 -7.15
N ARG A 808 -15.93 53.30 -6.17
CA ARG A 808 -15.88 52.96 -4.73
C ARG A 808 -17.00 52.02 -4.27
N ARG A 809 -18.21 52.19 -4.78
CA ARG A 809 -19.38 51.38 -4.40
C ARG A 809 -19.24 49.94 -4.93
N ASP A 810 -18.90 49.84 -6.20
CA ASP A 810 -18.76 48.54 -6.86
C ASP A 810 -17.54 47.77 -6.32
N ALA A 811 -16.44 48.49 -6.08
CA ALA A 811 -15.25 47.91 -5.43
C ALA A 811 -15.57 47.38 -4.02
N ALA A 812 -16.41 48.11 -3.26
CA ALA A 812 -16.85 47.65 -1.94
C ALA A 812 -17.64 46.34 -2.05
N ALA A 813 -18.62 46.29 -2.95
CA ALA A 813 -19.45 45.10 -3.16
C ALA A 813 -18.61 43.88 -3.60
N SER A 814 -17.72 44.05 -4.59
CA SER A 814 -16.85 42.96 -5.08
C SER A 814 -15.88 42.45 -4.01
N LEU A 815 -15.29 43.37 -3.20
CA LEU A 815 -14.38 42.97 -2.12
C LEU A 815 -15.11 42.33 -0.95
N ASP A 816 -16.31 42.82 -0.59
CA ASP A 816 -17.13 42.21 0.45
C ASP A 816 -17.58 40.80 0.05
N GLU A 817 -17.90 40.57 -1.23
CA GLU A 817 -18.18 39.23 -1.76
C GLU A 817 -16.92 38.33 -1.75
N ALA A 818 -15.75 38.85 -2.15
CA ALA A 818 -14.49 38.11 -2.07
C ALA A 818 -14.18 37.70 -0.63
N ILE A 819 -14.36 38.58 0.35
CA ILE A 819 -14.19 38.29 1.78
C ILE A 819 -15.14 37.17 2.22
N ALA A 820 -16.42 37.24 1.80
CA ALA A 820 -17.41 36.23 2.13
C ALA A 820 -17.05 34.83 1.52
N VAL A 821 -16.63 34.79 0.24
CA VAL A 821 -16.21 33.58 -0.45
C VAL A 821 -14.98 32.96 0.23
N PHE A 822 -13.94 33.73 0.48
CA PHE A 822 -12.73 33.23 1.17
C PHE A 822 -13.02 32.84 2.62
N GLY A 823 -13.91 33.56 3.31
CA GLY A 823 -14.36 33.20 4.66
C GLY A 823 -15.10 31.87 4.70
N GLY A 824 -16.00 31.63 3.72
CA GLY A 824 -16.69 30.34 3.56
C GLY A 824 -15.76 29.15 3.29
N LEU A 825 -14.62 29.40 2.63
CA LEU A 825 -13.58 28.41 2.38
C LEU A 825 -12.63 28.20 3.58
N GLY A 826 -12.61 29.11 4.55
CA GLY A 826 -11.56 29.17 5.57
C GLY A 826 -10.21 29.66 5.04
N ALA A 827 -10.19 30.38 3.89
CA ALA A 827 -8.99 30.88 3.22
C ALA A 827 -8.48 32.17 3.89
N VAL A 828 -8.03 32.07 5.13
CA VAL A 828 -7.76 33.22 6.06
C VAL A 828 -6.83 34.27 5.44
N ARG A 829 -5.78 33.86 4.70
CA ARG A 829 -4.82 34.79 4.09
C ARG A 829 -5.41 35.54 2.92
N TRP A 830 -6.12 34.84 2.04
CA TRP A 830 -6.79 35.48 0.90
C TRP A 830 -7.92 36.37 1.36
N GLN A 831 -8.64 35.97 2.43
CA GLN A 831 -9.63 36.84 3.10
C GLN A 831 -9.00 38.14 3.64
N ALA A 832 -7.82 38.03 4.28
CA ALA A 832 -7.09 39.17 4.81
C ALA A 832 -6.59 40.08 3.68
N LEU A 833 -6.14 39.54 2.54
CA LEU A 833 -5.79 40.35 1.37
C LEU A 833 -7.00 41.12 0.82
N ALA A 834 -8.15 40.47 0.69
CA ALA A 834 -9.38 41.14 0.26
C ALA A 834 -9.81 42.23 1.25
N ALA A 835 -9.74 41.94 2.55
CA ALA A 835 -10.05 42.90 3.62
C ALA A 835 -9.09 44.09 3.62
N ALA A 836 -7.79 43.86 3.36
CA ALA A 836 -6.82 44.96 3.22
C ALA A 836 -7.15 45.87 2.02
N GLN A 837 -7.56 45.29 0.87
CA GLN A 837 -8.03 46.10 -0.27
C GLN A 837 -9.33 46.86 0.07
N ARG A 838 -10.24 46.24 0.80
CA ARG A 838 -11.49 46.84 1.24
C ARG A 838 -11.27 48.00 2.21
N ALA A 839 -10.36 47.87 3.16
CA ALA A 839 -9.99 48.91 4.10
C ALA A 839 -9.45 50.18 3.42
N ARG A 840 -8.78 50.04 2.26
CA ARG A 840 -8.28 51.15 1.47
C ARG A 840 -9.37 51.99 0.82
N LEU A 841 -10.65 51.61 0.91
CA LEU A 841 -11.81 52.38 0.46
C LEU A 841 -12.34 53.32 1.54
N ALA A 842 -11.93 53.19 2.80
CA ALA A 842 -12.41 54.05 3.87
C ALA A 842 -11.96 55.52 3.65
N PRO A 843 -12.78 56.49 4.01
CA PRO A 843 -12.34 57.90 3.97
C PRO A 843 -11.15 58.13 4.90
N GLY A 844 -10.02 58.63 4.36
CA GLY A 844 -8.77 58.81 5.13
C GLY A 844 -7.75 57.64 5.05
N SER A 845 -8.01 56.60 4.27
CA SER A 845 -7.11 55.44 4.12
C SER A 845 -5.79 55.75 3.40
N ASP A 846 -5.63 56.97 2.85
CA ASP A 846 -4.32 57.43 2.33
C ASP A 846 -3.22 57.51 3.40
N HIS A 847 -3.59 57.34 4.68
CA HIS A 847 -2.67 57.30 5.83
C HIS A 847 -2.19 55.91 6.23
N VAL A 848 -2.72 54.83 5.61
CA VAL A 848 -2.29 53.44 5.93
C VAL A 848 -1.07 53.06 5.06
N LEU A 849 0.00 52.60 5.76
CA LEU A 849 1.20 52.10 5.07
C LEU A 849 0.91 50.79 4.36
N THR A 850 1.42 50.64 3.15
CA THR A 850 1.49 49.32 2.45
C THR A 850 2.42 48.35 3.21
N VAL A 851 2.34 47.05 2.93
CA VAL A 851 3.24 46.05 3.51
C VAL A 851 4.71 46.40 3.28
N ALA A 852 5.05 46.83 2.06
CA ALA A 852 6.42 47.27 1.72
C ALA A 852 6.82 48.54 2.47
N GLU A 853 5.92 49.55 2.55
CA GLU A 853 6.16 50.75 3.33
C GLU A 853 6.28 50.47 4.82
N ARG A 854 5.49 49.52 5.35
CA ARG A 854 5.56 49.05 6.75
C ARG A 854 6.91 48.40 7.04
N ARG A 855 7.36 47.49 6.18
CA ARG A 855 8.69 46.87 6.32
C ARG A 855 9.82 47.88 6.32
N ILE A 856 9.73 48.92 5.45
CA ILE A 856 10.72 50.02 5.45
C ILE A 856 10.61 50.82 6.75
N ALA A 857 9.41 51.11 7.20
CA ALA A 857 9.18 51.84 8.45
C ALA A 857 9.72 51.10 9.68
N ASP A 858 9.51 49.76 9.74
CA ASP A 858 10.00 48.89 10.82
C ASP A 858 11.54 48.86 10.85
N LEU A 859 12.19 48.75 9.68
CA LEU A 859 13.67 48.81 9.61
C LEU A 859 14.22 50.20 10.00
N VAL A 860 13.51 51.28 9.67
CA VAL A 860 13.87 52.61 10.13
C VAL A 860 13.71 52.72 11.65
N ALA A 861 12.64 52.14 12.19
CA ALA A 861 12.40 52.07 13.62
C ALA A 861 13.48 51.27 14.37
N ALA A 862 13.99 50.21 13.74
CA ALA A 862 15.10 49.42 14.22
C ALA A 862 16.48 50.09 14.07
N GLY A 863 16.52 51.35 13.52
CA GLY A 863 17.74 52.14 13.43
C GLY A 863 18.57 51.98 12.16
N HIS A 864 18.15 51.13 11.16
CA HIS A 864 18.90 50.91 9.94
C HIS A 864 18.98 52.15 9.05
N THR A 865 20.13 52.40 8.45
CA THR A 865 20.35 53.44 7.45
C THR A 865 19.68 53.14 6.10
N ASN A 866 19.47 54.10 5.24
CA ASN A 866 18.89 53.91 3.90
C ASN A 866 19.68 52.91 3.05
N PRO A 867 21.05 52.89 3.03
CA PRO A 867 21.83 51.84 2.36
C PRO A 867 21.59 50.44 2.96
N GLU A 868 21.51 50.28 4.25
CA GLU A 868 21.24 49.02 4.94
C GLU A 868 19.84 48.49 4.64
N ILE A 869 18.82 49.37 4.63
CA ILE A 869 17.45 49.05 4.25
C ILE A 869 17.40 48.64 2.77
N ALA A 870 18.16 49.35 1.91
CA ALA A 870 18.25 49.01 0.49
C ALA A 870 18.86 47.61 0.28
N ALA A 871 19.94 47.30 1.01
CA ALA A 871 20.55 45.98 0.99
C ALA A 871 19.63 44.88 1.54
N ALA A 872 18.98 45.11 2.68
CA ALA A 872 18.09 44.16 3.33
C ALA A 872 16.83 43.82 2.50
N LEU A 873 16.35 44.78 1.71
CA LEU A 873 15.12 44.62 0.89
C LEU A 873 15.40 44.49 -0.61
N TYR A 874 16.69 44.39 -1.02
CA TYR A 874 17.11 44.31 -2.42
C TYR A 874 16.57 45.48 -3.28
N LEU A 875 16.54 46.68 -2.73
CA LEU A 875 16.07 47.89 -3.37
C LEU A 875 17.22 48.85 -3.63
N SER A 876 17.01 49.85 -4.54
CA SER A 876 17.94 50.98 -4.63
C SER A 876 17.75 51.93 -3.46
N VAL A 877 18.83 52.61 -3.03
CA VAL A 877 18.77 53.67 -2.00
C VAL A 877 17.74 54.75 -2.38
N LYS A 878 17.70 55.11 -3.68
CA LYS A 878 16.71 56.07 -4.19
C LYS A 878 15.26 55.58 -4.06
N THR A 879 15.03 54.26 -4.20
CA THR A 879 13.72 53.67 -3.98
C THR A 879 13.34 53.71 -2.52
N VAL A 880 14.25 53.49 -1.60
CA VAL A 880 14.01 53.59 -0.14
C VAL A 880 13.67 55.06 0.20
N GLU A 881 14.38 56.02 -0.28
CA GLU A 881 14.11 57.48 -0.06
C GLU A 881 12.73 57.91 -0.58
N ALA A 882 12.37 57.48 -1.78
CA ALA A 882 11.04 57.73 -2.33
C ALA A 882 9.91 57.09 -1.52
N ASN A 883 10.14 55.92 -0.98
CA ASN A 883 9.19 55.26 -0.06
C ASN A 883 9.14 55.97 1.28
N LEU A 884 10.24 56.38 1.87
CA LEU A 884 10.26 57.14 3.14
C LEU A 884 9.52 58.48 3.00
N THR A 885 9.69 59.19 1.91
CA THR A 885 8.94 60.40 1.65
C THR A 885 7.42 60.15 1.62
N ARG A 886 6.99 59.03 1.01
CA ARG A 886 5.59 58.59 1.02
C ARG A 886 5.11 58.20 2.42
N ILE A 887 5.91 57.50 3.19
CA ILE A 887 5.64 57.06 4.56
C ILE A 887 5.45 58.26 5.46
N TYR A 888 6.36 59.27 5.41
CA TYR A 888 6.24 60.48 6.22
C TYR A 888 4.97 61.24 5.88
N ARG A 889 4.65 61.38 4.57
CA ARG A 889 3.42 62.04 4.14
C ARG A 889 2.18 61.31 4.63
N LYS A 890 2.16 59.98 4.53
CA LYS A 890 1.03 59.14 4.96
C LYS A 890 0.80 59.19 6.47
N LEU A 891 1.88 59.21 7.23
CA LEU A 891 1.82 59.19 8.70
C LEU A 891 1.75 60.60 9.30
N GLY A 892 1.80 61.68 8.48
CA GLY A 892 1.82 63.09 8.95
C GLY A 892 3.10 63.43 9.70
N LEU A 893 4.22 62.77 9.39
CA LEU A 893 5.51 62.95 10.07
C LEU A 893 6.39 63.90 9.28
N ARG A 894 7.27 64.64 9.99
CA ARG A 894 8.20 65.59 9.38
C ARG A 894 9.52 64.95 8.93
N GLY A 895 9.78 63.72 9.38
CA GLY A 895 11.01 63.03 8.99
C GLY A 895 11.30 61.77 9.80
N ARG A 896 12.49 61.24 9.61
CA ARG A 896 12.97 59.97 10.21
C ARG A 896 12.85 59.92 11.74
N VAL A 897 13.22 61.03 12.39
CA VAL A 897 13.21 61.14 13.87
C VAL A 897 11.79 60.95 14.42
N ASP A 898 10.80 61.53 13.74
CA ASP A 898 9.39 61.41 14.15
C ASP A 898 8.89 59.95 13.98
N LEU A 899 9.37 59.26 12.94
CA LEU A 899 9.02 57.84 12.72
C LEU A 899 9.57 56.92 13.82
N VAL A 900 10.85 57.14 14.19
CA VAL A 900 11.49 56.40 15.29
C VAL A 900 10.80 56.69 16.63
N ARG A 901 10.47 57.93 16.94
CA ARG A 901 9.71 58.31 18.16
C ARG A 901 8.34 57.65 18.25
N ARG A 902 7.62 57.55 17.15
CA ARG A 902 6.28 56.94 17.11
C ARG A 902 6.31 55.43 17.27
N SER A 903 7.40 54.75 16.99
CA SER A 903 7.56 53.33 17.17
C SER A 903 8.02 52.92 18.57
N LEU A 904 8.51 53.87 19.37
CA LEU A 904 8.96 53.70 20.75
C LEU A 904 7.91 54.06 21.82
N GLY A 905 6.74 54.57 21.43
CA GLY A 905 5.57 54.92 22.26
C GLY A 905 4.32 54.22 21.70
#